data_3fd833e6d660259a481d0a3fd81f767d
#
_entry.id   3fd833e6d660259a481d0a3fd81f767d
#
_cell.length_a   1.000
_cell.length_b   1.000
_cell.length_c   1.000
_cell.angle_alpha   90.00
_cell.angle_beta   90.00
_cell.angle_gamma   90.00
#
_symmetry.space_group_name_H-M   'P 1'
#
loop_
_entity.id
_entity.type
_entity.pdbx_description
1 polymer ?
#
loop_
_entity_poly.entity_id
_entity_poly.type
_entity_poly.pdbx_seq_one_letter_code
_entity_poly.pdbx_strand_id
1 'polypeptide(L)'
;MIIPTEPIPETPQSPRRRRRRGWSIRLTPGGLALLMALNLIVLSLLAWPLVKIHLPFSPRASELPEVTPSDFKTLITSSSTPTATPLLISFTPIPPSPSITPSSTPDLSTPVPLKSVSIKDGIILLSLKEGNNFHLFAYQPDALSLTRLTSGPWDDITPALSPDGTRVTFASNRNGYWDLYLLELTSGMVVRLTDTLEYDGAPSWSPDGLWLVYETYLDNNLELMIRSVANDQPPVRLTNNPAADQSPSWSPKGRKIAFVSNRNGQNQVWIADLDKASEDRYQTISQNHKDKEAHPVWSPDGNKLAWSTVEDGFHNLYVWDSTHPGERPQKIGSGDWPVWNQDGIRLLTVLLAPNQTYLTAYREDTPGLVLPPIAIPGPINGLIWGDMALPWPLPYPYKDAANLTPTPLWLPAITPVPDVPGGRQEVVHLNDVEAPFPMLHDMVDESFAALRTQLATDAGWDYLSTLENAFVPLTTPLDPGMGEDWLYTGRAFAVNKLPLNAGWMVAVREDFGSDTYWRIYLRVRYQDGSAGMPLHDEPWDFNARYNGDTTAYENGGALAQAIPGGYWLDFTQQVASYDWQRQPALSTWRASYPAARFNEYALTDGLDWISAMLELYPPEVLVTPSPIIPPTRTLTPTARWYQSPTPTVTPTPRPTLTPIIPTLTASPTDTNTPTSTLSASPNPSPTPRPSQSSTPTRPTPSTIVPPTPSVTPTPGP
;
A
#
# COMPACT_ATOMS: atom_id res chain seq x y z
N MET A 1 -6.96 -91.20 -25.25
CA MET A 1 -6.02 -90.18 -25.80
C MET A 1 -5.99 -89.03 -24.84
N ILE A 2 -4.95 -88.99 -24.00
CA ILE A 2 -4.85 -88.08 -22.86
C ILE A 2 -4.06 -86.87 -23.36
N ILE A 3 -4.66 -85.70 -23.21
CA ILE A 3 -4.01 -84.40 -23.50
C ILE A 3 -3.52 -83.86 -22.17
N PRO A 4 -2.23 -83.45 -22.02
CA PRO A 4 -1.75 -82.88 -20.75
C PRO A 4 -2.11 -81.41 -20.64
N THR A 5 -2.52 -81.04 -19.46
CA THR A 5 -2.84 -79.64 -19.00
C THR A 5 -1.50 -78.95 -18.70
N GLU A 6 -1.30 -77.81 -19.35
CA GLU A 6 -0.20 -76.83 -19.02
C GLU A 6 -0.52 -76.06 -17.74
N PRO A 7 0.47 -75.72 -16.94
CA PRO A 7 0.27 -74.96 -15.69
C PRO A 7 0.08 -73.42 -15.96
N ILE A 8 -0.81 -72.82 -15.19
CA ILE A 8 -1.14 -71.42 -15.16
C ILE A 8 0.08 -70.63 -14.67
N PRO A 9 0.48 -69.53 -15.31
CA PRO A 9 1.55 -68.64 -14.81
C PRO A 9 1.14 -67.83 -13.59
N GLU A 10 2.03 -67.81 -12.59
CA GLU A 10 1.89 -67.04 -11.34
C GLU A 10 1.87 -65.52 -11.59
N THR A 11 0.95 -64.84 -10.92
CA THR A 11 0.86 -63.37 -10.86
C THR A 11 2.06 -62.75 -10.14
N PRO A 12 2.63 -61.64 -10.61
CA PRO A 12 3.76 -60.99 -9.96
C PRO A 12 3.32 -60.35 -8.64
N GLN A 13 4.04 -60.66 -7.58
CA GLN A 13 3.88 -60.08 -6.23
C GLN A 13 4.24 -58.60 -6.23
N SER A 14 3.36 -57.79 -5.68
CA SER A 14 3.54 -56.35 -5.39
C SER A 14 4.72 -56.12 -4.41
N PRO A 15 5.48 -54.99 -4.56
CA PRO A 15 6.61 -54.71 -3.69
C PRO A 15 6.17 -54.40 -2.27
N ARG A 16 6.76 -55.06 -1.29
CA ARG A 16 6.58 -54.87 0.14
C ARG A 16 6.90 -53.41 0.52
N ARG A 17 5.90 -52.68 1.01
CA ARG A 17 6.07 -51.43 1.73
C ARG A 17 7.00 -51.62 2.91
N ARG A 18 8.17 -50.94 2.91
CA ARG A 18 9.03 -50.77 4.10
C ARG A 18 8.24 -50.03 5.18
N ARG A 19 7.88 -50.72 6.26
CA ARG A 19 7.38 -50.08 7.49
C ARG A 19 8.47 -49.16 8.03
N ARG A 20 8.20 -47.87 8.07
CA ARG A 20 8.97 -46.93 8.88
C ARG A 20 8.80 -47.36 10.34
N ARG A 21 9.89 -47.68 11.01
CA ARG A 21 9.96 -47.89 12.45
C ARG A 21 9.65 -46.56 13.11
N GLY A 22 8.43 -46.37 13.58
CA GLY A 22 8.10 -45.27 14.50
C GLY A 22 8.82 -45.56 15.83
N TRP A 23 9.56 -44.60 16.30
CA TRP A 23 10.11 -44.62 17.65
C TRP A 23 8.96 -44.40 18.63
N SER A 24 8.55 -45.42 19.34
CA SER A 24 7.65 -45.29 20.49
C SER A 24 8.52 -45.17 21.74
N ILE A 25 8.52 -44.00 22.34
CA ILE A 25 9.12 -43.80 23.68
C ILE A 25 8.12 -44.36 24.69
N ARG A 26 8.45 -45.49 25.33
CA ARG A 26 7.71 -46.01 26.47
C ARG A 26 8.22 -45.27 27.72
N LEU A 27 7.47 -44.33 28.21
CA LEU A 27 7.74 -43.71 29.50
C LEU A 27 7.42 -44.73 30.61
N THR A 28 8.37 -44.97 31.48
CA THR A 28 8.11 -45.69 32.74
C THR A 28 7.25 -44.87 33.64
N PRO A 29 6.49 -45.45 34.60
CA PRO A 29 5.67 -44.71 35.54
C PRO A 29 6.44 -43.60 36.29
N GLY A 30 7.75 -43.79 36.57
CA GLY A 30 8.61 -42.79 37.14
C GLY A 30 8.94 -41.63 36.18
N GLY A 31 9.09 -41.90 34.87
CA GLY A 31 9.32 -40.88 33.84
C GLY A 31 8.09 -39.99 33.63
N LEU A 32 6.87 -40.56 33.74
CA LEU A 32 5.63 -39.80 33.65
C LEU A 32 5.44 -38.91 34.89
N ALA A 33 5.78 -39.39 36.08
CA ALA A 33 5.75 -38.62 37.33
C ALA A 33 6.73 -37.47 37.30
N LEU A 34 7.95 -37.66 36.76
CA LEU A 34 8.95 -36.60 36.61
C LEU A 34 8.48 -35.51 35.61
N LEU A 35 7.85 -35.91 34.50
CA LEU A 35 7.29 -34.98 33.50
C LEU A 35 6.14 -34.17 34.07
N MET A 36 5.26 -34.78 34.86
CA MET A 36 4.19 -34.07 35.57
C MET A 36 4.73 -33.11 36.63
N ALA A 37 5.74 -33.50 37.40
CA ALA A 37 6.39 -32.62 38.37
C ALA A 37 7.07 -31.42 37.71
N LEU A 38 7.74 -31.63 36.54
CA LEU A 38 8.36 -30.54 35.79
C LEU A 38 7.33 -29.55 35.25
N ASN A 39 6.19 -30.04 34.73
CA ASN A 39 5.08 -29.19 34.29
C ASN A 39 4.44 -28.39 35.44
N LEU A 40 4.31 -28.97 36.63
CA LEU A 40 3.82 -28.27 37.82
C LEU A 40 4.79 -27.16 38.29
N ILE A 41 6.08 -27.39 38.17
CA ILE A 41 7.10 -26.38 38.46
C ILE A 41 7.05 -25.22 37.46
N VAL A 42 6.94 -25.52 36.18
CA VAL A 42 6.80 -24.50 35.13
C VAL A 42 5.51 -23.69 35.29
N LEU A 43 4.38 -24.35 35.59
CA LEU A 43 3.12 -23.66 35.86
C LEU A 43 3.16 -22.80 37.10
N SER A 44 3.85 -23.23 38.17
CA SER A 44 4.01 -22.41 39.39
C SER A 44 4.94 -21.23 39.17
N LEU A 45 5.97 -21.36 38.33
CA LEU A 45 6.85 -20.24 37.94
C LEU A 45 6.12 -19.22 37.03
N LEU A 46 5.22 -19.67 36.17
CA LEU A 46 4.39 -18.80 35.33
C LEU A 46 3.26 -18.11 36.11
N ALA A 47 2.75 -18.75 37.17
CA ALA A 47 1.72 -18.18 38.07
C ALA A 47 2.28 -17.21 39.11
N TRP A 48 3.61 -17.25 39.41
CA TRP A 48 4.24 -16.43 40.42
C TRP A 48 4.08 -14.91 40.26
N PRO A 49 4.15 -14.34 39.03
CA PRO A 49 3.88 -12.91 38.83
C PRO A 49 2.38 -12.57 39.00
N LEU A 50 1.44 -13.49 38.73
CA LEU A 50 0.00 -13.25 38.86
C LEU A 50 -0.48 -13.23 40.31
N VAL A 51 0.18 -13.95 41.23
CA VAL A 51 -0.13 -13.94 42.66
C VAL A 51 0.35 -12.67 43.37
N LYS A 52 1.37 -11.98 42.83
CA LYS A 52 1.85 -10.70 43.40
C LYS A 52 0.91 -9.50 43.11
N ILE A 53 -0.06 -9.63 42.24
CA ILE A 53 -0.96 -8.52 41.86
C ILE A 53 -2.23 -8.44 42.73
N HIS A 54 -2.49 -9.41 43.63
CA HIS A 54 -3.71 -9.47 44.44
C HIS A 54 -3.49 -9.39 45.96
N LEU A 55 -2.58 -8.53 46.42
CA LEU A 55 -2.59 -8.12 47.83
C LEU A 55 -3.11 -6.68 47.91
N PRO A 56 -4.20 -6.41 48.63
CA PRO A 56 -4.71 -5.05 48.76
C PRO A 56 -3.79 -4.29 49.75
N PHE A 57 -2.97 -3.41 49.21
CA PHE A 57 -2.37 -2.33 50.01
C PHE A 57 -3.45 -1.27 50.17
N SER A 58 -4.00 -1.12 51.34
CA SER A 58 -4.77 0.04 51.76
C SER A 58 -3.78 1.19 52.02
N PRO A 59 -3.80 2.27 51.22
CA PRO A 59 -3.23 3.52 51.66
C PRO A 59 -4.23 4.21 52.60
N ARG A 60 -3.76 4.52 53.77
CA ARG A 60 -4.41 5.37 54.77
C ARG A 60 -4.64 6.74 54.13
N ALA A 61 -5.91 7.05 53.85
CA ALA A 61 -6.32 8.35 53.36
C ALA A 61 -5.92 9.42 54.34
N SER A 62 -5.03 10.33 53.95
CA SER A 62 -4.90 11.66 54.54
C SER A 62 -6.00 12.51 53.86
N GLU A 63 -6.94 12.92 54.67
CA GLU A 63 -8.03 13.85 54.29
C GLU A 63 -7.42 15.15 53.76
N LEU A 64 -7.67 15.46 52.50
CA LEU A 64 -7.59 16.83 51.96
C LEU A 64 -9.01 17.44 52.02
N PRO A 65 -9.14 18.69 52.46
CA PRO A 65 -10.45 19.29 52.64
C PRO A 65 -11.19 19.49 51.33
N GLU A 66 -12.46 19.12 51.34
CA GLU A 66 -13.47 19.30 50.32
C GLU A 66 -13.73 20.79 50.09
N VAL A 67 -13.35 21.33 48.93
CA VAL A 67 -13.68 22.73 48.51
C VAL A 67 -15.01 22.69 47.79
N THR A 68 -16.03 23.21 48.45
CA THR A 68 -17.37 23.40 47.87
C THR A 68 -17.36 24.59 46.89
N PRO A 69 -18.14 24.60 45.79
CA PRO A 69 -18.10 25.64 44.78
C PRO A 69 -19.09 26.78 45.16
N SER A 70 -18.72 27.63 46.11
CA SER A 70 -19.54 28.81 46.46
C SER A 70 -18.78 30.15 46.63
N ASP A 71 -17.46 30.24 46.38
CA ASP A 71 -16.71 31.46 46.64
C ASP A 71 -16.07 32.11 45.42
N PHE A 72 -16.80 32.17 44.30
CA PHE A 72 -16.45 33.08 43.21
C PHE A 72 -17.52 34.15 43.06
N LYS A 73 -17.56 35.07 44.02
CA LYS A 73 -18.20 36.38 43.88
C LYS A 73 -17.37 37.44 44.57
N THR A 74 -17.04 38.48 43.78
CA THR A 74 -16.62 39.80 44.19
C THR A 74 -15.12 40.00 44.43
N LEU A 75 -14.43 40.52 43.41
CA LEU A 75 -13.50 41.65 43.58
C LEU A 75 -13.24 42.31 42.21
N ILE A 76 -14.18 43.15 41.81
CA ILE A 76 -13.90 44.24 40.86
C ILE A 76 -13.61 45.46 41.72
N THR A 77 -12.35 45.80 41.86
CA THR A 77 -11.95 47.13 42.31
C THR A 77 -11.22 47.84 41.18
N SER A 78 -11.83 48.88 40.76
CA SER A 78 -11.34 49.96 39.90
C SER A 78 -9.94 50.43 40.31
N SER A 79 -8.99 50.41 39.39
CA SER A 79 -7.75 51.17 39.50
C SER A 79 -7.62 52.13 38.34
N SER A 80 -7.45 53.38 38.73
CA SER A 80 -7.33 54.59 37.95
C SER A 80 -6.14 54.57 36.96
N THR A 81 -6.45 55.02 35.75
CA THR A 81 -5.54 55.34 34.66
C THR A 81 -4.57 56.49 35.05
N PRO A 82 -3.27 56.37 34.87
CA PRO A 82 -2.41 57.51 34.74
C PRO A 82 -2.33 57.97 33.29
N THR A 83 -2.69 59.22 33.04
CA THR A 83 -2.55 59.95 31.79
C THR A 83 -1.07 60.13 31.49
N ALA A 84 -0.53 59.47 30.47
CA ALA A 84 0.82 59.71 29.97
C ALA A 84 0.77 60.80 28.88
N THR A 85 1.48 61.89 29.11
CA THR A 85 1.75 62.97 28.19
C THR A 85 2.63 62.50 27.03
N PRO A 86 2.32 62.75 25.75
CA PRO A 86 3.18 62.35 24.66
C PRO A 86 4.43 63.25 24.58
N LEU A 87 5.60 62.61 24.75
CA LEU A 87 6.87 63.20 24.38
C LEU A 87 7.03 63.13 22.86
N LEU A 88 7.02 64.29 22.21
CA LEU A 88 7.38 64.49 20.82
C LEU A 88 8.91 64.19 20.63
N ILE A 89 9.25 63.01 20.14
CA ILE A 89 10.58 62.73 19.67
C ILE A 89 10.62 63.07 18.18
N SER A 90 11.39 64.07 17.83
CA SER A 90 11.68 64.49 16.44
C SER A 90 12.64 63.44 15.82
N PHE A 91 12.16 62.67 14.85
CA PHE A 91 13.01 61.80 14.06
C PHE A 91 13.64 62.60 12.90
N THR A 92 14.94 62.69 12.89
CA THR A 92 15.74 63.03 11.70
C THR A 92 15.62 61.90 10.70
N PRO A 93 15.35 62.17 9.42
CA PRO A 93 15.29 61.09 8.42
C PRO A 93 16.67 60.48 8.17
N ILE A 94 16.77 59.20 8.37
CA ILE A 94 17.90 58.37 7.95
C ILE A 94 17.83 58.25 6.43
N PRO A 95 18.94 58.41 5.68
CA PRO A 95 18.93 58.22 4.23
C PRO A 95 18.54 56.79 3.89
N PRO A 96 17.78 56.53 2.80
CA PRO A 96 17.34 55.22 2.44
C PRO A 96 18.51 54.32 2.14
N SER A 97 18.57 53.19 2.87
CA SER A 97 19.43 52.07 2.56
C SER A 97 19.10 51.55 1.14
N PRO A 98 20.08 51.11 0.33
CA PRO A 98 19.77 50.64 -1.01
C PRO A 98 18.78 49.48 -0.92
N SER A 99 17.64 49.67 -1.57
CA SER A 99 16.61 48.68 -1.75
C SER A 99 17.24 47.47 -2.45
N ILE A 100 17.36 46.36 -1.73
CA ILE A 100 17.62 45.06 -2.37
C ILE A 100 16.33 44.79 -3.13
N THR A 101 16.40 44.92 -4.45
CA THR A 101 15.35 44.45 -5.35
C THR A 101 15.12 42.97 -5.01
N PRO A 102 13.90 42.54 -4.60
CA PRO A 102 13.67 41.12 -4.47
C PRO A 102 13.94 40.51 -5.84
N SER A 103 14.88 39.56 -5.86
CA SER A 103 15.07 38.67 -7.00
C SER A 103 13.67 38.11 -7.30
N SER A 104 13.23 38.29 -8.54
CA SER A 104 11.98 37.79 -9.03
C SER A 104 11.83 36.35 -8.54
N THR A 105 10.93 36.13 -7.57
CA THR A 105 10.26 34.84 -7.42
C THR A 105 9.98 34.37 -8.83
N PRO A 106 10.34 33.12 -9.20
CA PRO A 106 9.85 32.59 -10.45
C PRO A 106 8.33 32.74 -10.35
N ASP A 107 7.82 33.63 -11.17
CA ASP A 107 6.43 33.77 -11.43
C ASP A 107 5.94 32.35 -11.66
N LEU A 108 5.16 31.81 -10.72
CA LEU A 108 4.32 30.65 -11.02
C LEU A 108 3.40 31.21 -12.09
N SER A 109 3.91 31.20 -13.30
CA SER A 109 3.23 31.56 -14.51
C SER A 109 1.87 30.85 -14.38
N THR A 110 0.83 31.66 -14.32
CA THR A 110 -0.51 31.23 -14.68
C THR A 110 -0.36 30.13 -15.72
N PRO A 111 -0.85 28.90 -15.46
CA PRO A 111 -0.68 27.84 -16.43
C PRO A 111 -1.14 28.39 -17.76
N VAL A 112 -0.24 28.41 -18.73
CA VAL A 112 -0.60 28.70 -20.12
C VAL A 112 -1.75 27.77 -20.39
N PRO A 113 -2.94 28.25 -20.76
CA PRO A 113 -4.03 27.36 -21.07
C PRO A 113 -3.55 26.50 -22.24
N LEU A 114 -3.10 25.29 -21.90
CA LEU A 114 -2.93 24.22 -22.87
C LEU A 114 -4.27 24.16 -23.58
N LYS A 115 -4.26 24.30 -24.88
CA LYS A 115 -5.42 24.17 -25.74
C LYS A 115 -6.15 22.91 -25.30
N SER A 116 -7.17 23.07 -24.44
CA SER A 116 -7.87 21.96 -23.81
C SER A 116 -8.40 21.10 -24.95
N VAL A 117 -7.94 19.88 -25.03
CA VAL A 117 -8.68 18.86 -25.77
C VAL A 117 -9.96 18.72 -24.96
N SER A 118 -11.03 19.32 -25.49
CA SER A 118 -12.33 19.43 -24.84
C SER A 118 -12.83 18.01 -24.57
N ILE A 119 -12.70 17.56 -23.33
CA ILE A 119 -13.44 16.40 -22.83
C ILE A 119 -14.87 16.92 -22.61
N LYS A 120 -15.62 17.05 -23.70
CA LYS A 120 -16.95 17.67 -23.67
C LYS A 120 -18.00 16.79 -23.04
N ASP A 121 -17.70 15.50 -22.81
CA ASP A 121 -18.73 14.50 -22.60
C ASP A 121 -18.57 13.86 -21.23
N GLY A 122 -19.48 14.17 -20.33
CA GLY A 122 -19.61 13.54 -19.03
C GLY A 122 -18.92 14.25 -17.86
N ILE A 123 -19.36 13.90 -16.66
CA ILE A 123 -18.78 14.34 -15.39
C ILE A 123 -17.87 13.25 -14.87
N ILE A 124 -16.72 13.64 -14.33
CA ILE A 124 -15.83 12.80 -13.56
C ILE A 124 -16.25 12.91 -12.11
N LEU A 125 -16.54 11.77 -11.48
CA LEU A 125 -16.79 11.69 -10.06
C LEU A 125 -15.66 10.87 -9.42
N LEU A 126 -15.07 11.39 -8.37
CA LEU A 126 -13.94 10.75 -7.70
C LEU A 126 -14.10 10.80 -6.18
N SER A 127 -13.66 9.74 -5.53
CA SER A 127 -13.44 9.71 -4.11
C SER A 127 -12.04 10.25 -3.84
N LEU A 128 -11.94 11.42 -3.24
CA LEU A 128 -10.69 12.15 -3.01
C LEU A 128 -10.48 12.37 -1.52
N LYS A 129 -9.27 12.12 -1.04
CA LYS A 129 -8.91 12.41 0.35
C LYS A 129 -8.68 13.90 0.55
N GLU A 130 -9.35 14.44 1.55
CA GLU A 130 -9.20 15.81 2.00
C GLU A 130 -9.14 15.84 3.53
N GLY A 131 -8.04 16.30 4.06
CA GLY A 131 -7.76 16.14 5.48
C GLY A 131 -7.63 14.66 5.87
N ASN A 132 -8.39 14.22 6.86
CA ASN A 132 -8.36 12.83 7.32
C ASN A 132 -9.32 11.91 6.56
N ASN A 133 -10.26 12.44 5.78
CA ASN A 133 -11.35 11.64 5.21
C ASN A 133 -11.42 11.71 3.68
N PHE A 134 -12.00 10.66 3.09
CA PHE A 134 -12.38 10.62 1.69
C PHE A 134 -13.78 11.15 1.49
N HIS A 135 -13.97 12.00 0.49
CA HIS A 135 -15.27 12.51 0.09
C HIS A 135 -15.48 12.37 -1.41
N LEU A 136 -16.72 12.35 -1.83
CA LEU A 136 -17.07 12.36 -3.25
C LEU A 136 -17.00 13.77 -3.81
N PHE A 137 -16.30 13.92 -4.94
CA PHE A 137 -16.17 15.16 -5.68
C PHE A 137 -16.60 14.95 -7.13
N ALA A 138 -17.23 15.96 -7.69
CA ALA A 138 -17.51 16.04 -9.10
C ALA A 138 -16.56 17.03 -9.77
N TYR A 139 -16.11 16.69 -10.96
CA TYR A 139 -15.20 17.49 -11.77
C TYR A 139 -15.55 17.36 -13.25
N GLN A 140 -15.52 18.46 -13.97
CA GLN A 140 -15.59 18.45 -15.43
C GLN A 140 -14.63 19.51 -15.97
N PRO A 141 -13.61 19.14 -16.74
CA PRO A 141 -12.71 20.11 -17.33
C PRO A 141 -13.48 21.22 -18.07
N ASP A 142 -13.10 22.47 -17.87
CA ASP A 142 -13.68 23.68 -18.48
C ASP A 142 -15.12 24.04 -18.05
N ALA A 143 -15.87 23.17 -17.37
CA ALA A 143 -17.28 23.41 -17.05
C ALA A 143 -17.61 23.35 -15.55
N LEU A 144 -16.99 22.45 -14.80
CA LEU A 144 -17.21 22.27 -13.37
C LEU A 144 -15.86 22.12 -12.65
N SER A 145 -15.51 23.10 -11.83
CA SER A 145 -14.37 22.98 -10.92
C SER A 145 -14.57 21.80 -9.96
N LEU A 146 -13.50 21.33 -9.35
CA LEU A 146 -13.58 20.26 -8.36
C LEU A 146 -14.56 20.66 -7.24
N THR A 147 -15.72 20.03 -7.24
CA THR A 147 -16.86 20.37 -6.39
C THR A 147 -17.17 19.22 -5.45
N ARG A 148 -17.08 19.44 -4.13
CA ARG A 148 -17.39 18.44 -3.12
C ARG A 148 -18.88 18.14 -3.09
N LEU A 149 -19.25 16.86 -3.13
CA LEU A 149 -20.64 16.38 -3.05
C LEU A 149 -21.02 15.82 -1.68
N THR A 150 -20.05 15.24 -0.96
CA THR A 150 -20.26 14.70 0.38
C THR A 150 -19.26 15.29 1.38
N SER A 151 -19.61 15.27 2.65
CA SER A 151 -18.79 15.81 3.73
C SER A 151 -19.13 15.15 5.06
N GLY A 152 -18.18 15.13 6.01
CA GLY A 152 -18.37 14.60 7.36
C GLY A 152 -17.08 13.96 7.90
N PRO A 153 -17.08 13.54 9.17
CA PRO A 153 -15.92 12.86 9.78
C PRO A 153 -15.92 11.35 9.47
N TRP A 154 -16.09 11.01 8.21
CA TRP A 154 -16.11 9.63 7.69
C TRP A 154 -15.61 9.59 6.27
N ASP A 155 -15.30 8.37 5.82
CA ASP A 155 -14.84 8.11 4.46
C ASP A 155 -16.00 7.69 3.56
N ASP A 156 -16.00 8.19 2.32
CA ASP A 156 -16.86 7.81 1.21
C ASP A 156 -15.98 7.34 0.05
N ILE A 157 -15.93 6.04 -0.23
CA ILE A 157 -14.96 5.43 -1.16
C ILE A 157 -15.65 4.57 -2.23
N THR A 158 -14.89 4.18 -3.26
CA THR A 158 -15.31 3.25 -4.34
C THR A 158 -16.66 3.57 -4.96
N PRO A 159 -16.87 4.78 -5.50
CA PRO A 159 -18.14 5.15 -6.12
C PRO A 159 -18.41 4.33 -7.38
N ALA A 160 -19.68 3.99 -7.65
CA ALA A 160 -20.16 3.35 -8.86
C ALA A 160 -21.45 4.00 -9.35
N LEU A 161 -21.50 4.37 -10.66
CA LEU A 161 -22.64 5.04 -11.28
C LEU A 161 -23.68 4.01 -11.71
N SER A 162 -24.96 4.29 -11.44
CA SER A 162 -26.06 3.48 -11.99
C SER A 162 -26.15 3.59 -13.53
N PRO A 163 -26.65 2.56 -14.23
CA PRO A 163 -26.73 2.56 -15.69
C PRO A 163 -27.55 3.71 -16.27
N ASP A 164 -28.50 4.24 -15.52
CA ASP A 164 -29.34 5.39 -15.91
C ASP A 164 -28.69 6.77 -15.59
N GLY A 165 -27.49 6.78 -14.98
CA GLY A 165 -26.76 8.00 -14.66
C GLY A 165 -27.36 8.86 -13.53
N THR A 166 -28.35 8.36 -12.79
CA THR A 166 -29.09 9.15 -11.79
C THR A 166 -28.66 8.91 -10.34
N ARG A 167 -27.98 7.78 -10.09
CA ARG A 167 -27.61 7.33 -8.74
C ARG A 167 -26.15 6.90 -8.68
N VAL A 168 -25.54 7.10 -7.53
CA VAL A 168 -24.17 6.62 -7.24
C VAL A 168 -24.23 5.75 -5.99
N THR A 169 -23.73 4.52 -6.08
CA THR A 169 -23.45 3.70 -4.89
C THR A 169 -22.00 3.85 -4.50
N PHE A 170 -21.71 3.76 -3.22
CA PHE A 170 -20.36 3.89 -2.67
C PHE A 170 -20.29 3.21 -1.31
N ALA A 171 -19.09 2.89 -0.85
CA ALA A 171 -18.87 2.41 0.51
C ALA A 171 -18.62 3.59 1.45
N SER A 172 -19.14 3.51 2.69
CA SER A 172 -18.95 4.54 3.70
C SER A 172 -18.97 3.97 5.11
N ASN A 173 -18.11 4.50 5.98
CA ASN A 173 -18.06 4.15 7.41
C ASN A 173 -18.82 5.14 8.32
N ARG A 174 -19.73 5.94 7.77
CA ARG A 174 -20.47 7.02 8.47
C ARG A 174 -21.34 6.57 9.64
N ASN A 175 -21.67 5.30 9.72
CA ASN A 175 -22.41 4.69 10.82
C ASN A 175 -21.53 3.79 11.72
N GLY A 176 -20.21 3.92 11.63
CA GLY A 176 -19.24 3.20 12.43
C GLY A 176 -18.78 1.86 11.83
N TYR A 177 -19.44 1.38 10.77
CA TYR A 177 -19.05 0.19 9.99
C TYR A 177 -19.06 0.53 8.51
N TRP A 178 -18.30 -0.21 7.72
CA TRP A 178 -18.26 -0.04 6.28
C TRP A 178 -19.48 -0.67 5.62
N ASP A 179 -20.37 0.15 5.13
CA ASP A 179 -21.58 -0.25 4.44
C ASP A 179 -21.70 0.41 3.08
N LEU A 180 -22.55 -0.17 2.23
CA LEU A 180 -22.93 0.44 0.96
C LEU A 180 -24.00 1.49 1.17
N TYR A 181 -23.83 2.62 0.48
CA TYR A 181 -24.78 3.73 0.43
C TYR A 181 -25.13 4.07 -1.00
N LEU A 182 -26.29 4.67 -1.18
CA LEU A 182 -26.80 5.17 -2.44
C LEU A 182 -27.02 6.67 -2.34
N LEU A 183 -26.38 7.43 -3.20
CA LEU A 183 -26.59 8.87 -3.40
C LEU A 183 -27.48 9.09 -4.60
N GLU A 184 -28.63 9.73 -4.39
CA GLU A 184 -29.52 10.22 -5.44
C GLU A 184 -28.97 11.55 -5.98
N LEU A 185 -28.48 11.58 -7.22
CA LEU A 185 -27.78 12.76 -7.76
C LEU A 185 -28.67 13.98 -7.91
N THR A 186 -29.97 13.80 -8.14
CA THR A 186 -30.91 14.92 -8.31
C THR A 186 -31.26 15.65 -7.02
N SER A 187 -31.27 14.94 -5.91
CA SER A 187 -31.67 15.50 -4.59
C SER A 187 -30.50 15.67 -3.62
N GLY A 188 -29.40 14.93 -3.82
CA GLY A 188 -28.32 14.82 -2.86
C GLY A 188 -28.66 13.94 -1.65
N MET A 189 -29.76 13.19 -1.70
CA MET A 189 -30.16 12.29 -0.61
C MET A 189 -29.31 11.05 -0.62
N VAL A 190 -28.86 10.65 0.59
CA VAL A 190 -28.06 9.44 0.82
C VAL A 190 -28.88 8.42 1.59
N VAL A 191 -28.93 7.18 1.10
CA VAL A 191 -29.65 6.06 1.71
C VAL A 191 -28.67 4.90 1.97
N ARG A 192 -28.70 4.32 3.17
CA ARG A 192 -27.92 3.13 3.51
C ARG A 192 -28.53 1.89 2.82
N LEU A 193 -27.71 1.10 2.17
CA LEU A 193 -28.13 -0.13 1.48
C LEU A 193 -27.81 -1.39 2.30
N THR A 194 -26.64 -1.49 2.90
CA THR A 194 -26.28 -2.61 3.81
C THR A 194 -26.26 -2.13 5.25
N ASP A 195 -26.43 -3.04 6.20
CA ASP A 195 -26.42 -2.79 7.64
C ASP A 195 -25.82 -4.04 8.30
N THR A 196 -24.49 -4.20 8.15
CA THR A 196 -23.74 -5.38 8.60
C THR A 196 -22.58 -4.93 9.50
N LEU A 197 -21.95 -5.88 10.19
CA LEU A 197 -20.72 -5.62 10.94
C LEU A 197 -19.48 -5.90 10.08
N GLU A 198 -19.68 -6.59 8.99
CA GLU A 198 -18.65 -6.90 8.00
C GLU A 198 -18.31 -5.65 7.17
N TYR A 199 -17.13 -5.63 6.59
CA TYR A 199 -16.79 -4.64 5.57
C TYR A 199 -17.55 -4.95 4.29
N ASP A 200 -18.32 -3.99 3.78
CA ASP A 200 -18.98 -4.03 2.47
C ASP A 200 -18.46 -2.88 1.60
N GLY A 201 -17.87 -3.20 0.43
CA GLY A 201 -17.20 -2.21 -0.41
C GLY A 201 -17.26 -2.51 -1.91
N ALA A 202 -16.61 -1.65 -2.70
CA ALA A 202 -16.44 -1.76 -4.14
C ALA A 202 -17.71 -2.20 -4.91
N PRO A 203 -18.83 -1.47 -4.82
CA PRO A 203 -20.07 -1.85 -5.49
C PRO A 203 -19.96 -1.71 -7.03
N SER A 204 -20.65 -2.59 -7.76
CA SER A 204 -20.84 -2.47 -9.21
C SER A 204 -22.26 -2.85 -9.61
N TRP A 205 -22.88 -2.06 -10.50
CA TRP A 205 -24.27 -2.20 -10.89
C TRP A 205 -24.48 -3.26 -11.95
N SER A 206 -25.58 -4.01 -11.84
CA SER A 206 -26.13 -4.77 -12.96
C SER A 206 -26.64 -3.83 -14.06
N PRO A 207 -26.66 -4.26 -15.33
CA PRO A 207 -27.07 -3.40 -16.45
C PRO A 207 -28.54 -2.98 -16.42
N ASP A 208 -29.40 -3.71 -15.70
CA ASP A 208 -30.81 -3.36 -15.47
C ASP A 208 -31.01 -2.37 -14.30
N GLY A 209 -29.95 -2.05 -13.54
CA GLY A 209 -30.00 -1.15 -12.40
C GLY A 209 -30.74 -1.70 -11.19
N LEU A 210 -31.03 -3.02 -11.15
CA LEU A 210 -31.79 -3.65 -10.08
C LEU A 210 -30.92 -4.35 -9.04
N TRP A 211 -29.68 -4.70 -9.39
CA TRP A 211 -28.76 -5.45 -8.54
C TRP A 211 -27.42 -4.77 -8.44
N LEU A 212 -26.72 -5.10 -7.33
CA LEU A 212 -25.32 -4.75 -7.11
C LEU A 212 -24.52 -6.03 -6.87
N VAL A 213 -23.32 -6.11 -7.42
CA VAL A 213 -22.26 -6.98 -6.92
C VAL A 213 -21.31 -6.11 -6.10
N TYR A 214 -20.79 -6.64 -5.00
CA TYR A 214 -19.90 -5.93 -4.11
C TYR A 214 -18.98 -6.91 -3.39
N GLU A 215 -17.85 -6.41 -2.89
CA GLU A 215 -16.98 -7.20 -2.02
C GLU A 215 -17.41 -7.06 -0.57
N THR A 216 -17.25 -8.13 0.18
CA THR A 216 -17.54 -8.18 1.62
C THR A 216 -16.46 -8.99 2.33
N TYR A 217 -16.21 -8.68 3.61
CA TYR A 217 -15.21 -9.40 4.39
C TYR A 217 -15.89 -10.43 5.28
N LEU A 218 -15.89 -11.68 4.82
CA LEU A 218 -16.53 -12.82 5.49
C LEU A 218 -15.49 -13.89 5.83
N ASP A 219 -15.60 -14.48 7.02
CA ASP A 219 -14.77 -15.62 7.44
C ASP A 219 -13.24 -15.33 7.35
N ASN A 220 -12.82 -14.09 7.61
CA ASN A 220 -11.46 -13.58 7.44
C ASN A 220 -10.96 -13.56 5.99
N ASN A 221 -11.86 -13.45 5.04
CA ASN A 221 -11.55 -13.39 3.61
C ASN A 221 -12.44 -12.38 2.88
N LEU A 222 -11.93 -11.78 1.80
CA LEU A 222 -12.74 -10.99 0.88
C LEU A 222 -13.48 -11.91 -0.09
N GLU A 223 -14.78 -11.71 -0.20
CA GLU A 223 -15.69 -12.48 -1.03
C GLU A 223 -16.66 -11.57 -1.78
N LEU A 224 -17.25 -12.06 -2.85
CA LEU A 224 -18.22 -11.31 -3.63
C LEU A 224 -19.65 -11.71 -3.28
N MET A 225 -20.48 -10.70 -3.08
CA MET A 225 -21.92 -10.84 -2.83
C MET A 225 -22.72 -10.13 -3.91
N ILE A 226 -23.92 -10.63 -4.19
CA ILE A 226 -24.92 -10.00 -5.05
C ILE A 226 -26.15 -9.68 -4.23
N ARG A 227 -26.66 -8.45 -4.35
CA ARG A 227 -27.88 -8.02 -3.63
C ARG A 227 -28.81 -7.21 -4.52
N SER A 228 -30.11 -7.25 -4.21
CA SER A 228 -31.10 -6.34 -4.81
C SER A 228 -30.95 -4.92 -4.22
N VAL A 229 -31.03 -3.90 -5.08
CA VAL A 229 -31.03 -2.49 -4.67
C VAL A 229 -32.29 -2.16 -3.85
N ALA A 230 -33.42 -2.76 -4.20
CA ALA A 230 -34.69 -2.60 -3.47
C ALA A 230 -34.70 -3.30 -2.10
N ASN A 231 -33.69 -4.12 -1.79
CA ASN A 231 -33.59 -4.92 -0.56
C ASN A 231 -34.81 -5.84 -0.33
N ASP A 232 -35.41 -6.31 -1.40
CA ASP A 232 -36.59 -7.20 -1.37
C ASP A 232 -36.23 -8.68 -1.38
N GLN A 233 -34.94 -9.00 -1.53
CA GLN A 233 -34.39 -10.35 -1.52
C GLN A 233 -33.10 -10.40 -0.70
N PRO A 234 -32.82 -11.52 -0.01
CA PRO A 234 -31.57 -11.68 0.73
C PRO A 234 -30.37 -11.66 -0.22
N PRO A 235 -29.20 -11.16 0.22
CA PRO A 235 -27.97 -11.21 -0.56
C PRO A 235 -27.56 -12.66 -0.90
N VAL A 236 -26.95 -12.85 -2.04
CA VAL A 236 -26.45 -14.14 -2.52
C VAL A 236 -24.92 -14.09 -2.60
N ARG A 237 -24.24 -15.04 -1.97
CA ARG A 237 -22.79 -15.20 -2.07
C ARG A 237 -22.42 -15.70 -3.46
N LEU A 238 -21.60 -14.94 -4.18
CA LEU A 238 -21.14 -15.32 -5.52
C LEU A 238 -19.90 -16.21 -5.44
N THR A 239 -18.93 -15.84 -4.59
CA THR A 239 -17.68 -16.58 -4.43
C THR A 239 -17.58 -17.20 -3.03
N ASN A 240 -16.82 -18.30 -2.93
CA ASN A 240 -16.53 -19.00 -1.68
C ASN A 240 -15.21 -19.77 -1.85
N ASN A 241 -14.09 -19.04 -1.92
CA ASN A 241 -12.77 -19.59 -2.14
C ASN A 241 -11.83 -19.10 -1.03
N PRO A 242 -10.84 -19.88 -0.56
CA PRO A 242 -9.85 -19.38 0.39
C PRO A 242 -9.01 -18.19 -0.11
N ALA A 243 -8.98 -17.96 -1.41
CA ALA A 243 -8.38 -16.78 -2.01
C ALA A 243 -9.29 -15.56 -1.86
N ALA A 244 -8.70 -14.38 -1.72
CA ALA A 244 -9.44 -13.12 -1.72
C ALA A 244 -10.01 -12.84 -3.10
N ASP A 245 -11.31 -12.55 -3.16
CA ASP A 245 -12.04 -12.15 -4.35
C ASP A 245 -12.56 -10.73 -4.13
N GLN A 246 -12.14 -9.77 -4.99
CA GLN A 246 -12.28 -8.34 -4.75
C GLN A 246 -12.48 -7.53 -6.03
N SER A 247 -12.81 -6.24 -5.91
CA SER A 247 -12.93 -5.26 -7.01
C SER A 247 -13.83 -5.75 -8.16
N PRO A 248 -15.09 -6.11 -7.90
CA PRO A 248 -15.97 -6.63 -8.93
C PRO A 248 -16.41 -5.56 -9.94
N SER A 249 -16.58 -5.96 -11.21
CA SER A 249 -17.14 -5.15 -12.27
C SER A 249 -18.18 -5.94 -13.05
N TRP A 250 -19.43 -5.51 -13.01
CA TRP A 250 -20.53 -6.19 -13.71
C TRP A 250 -20.54 -5.84 -15.19
N SER A 251 -20.64 -6.83 -16.06
CA SER A 251 -20.69 -6.61 -17.50
C SER A 251 -22.01 -5.93 -17.94
N PRO A 252 -21.97 -4.89 -18.78
CA PRO A 252 -23.18 -4.26 -19.32
C PRO A 252 -24.01 -5.22 -20.19
N LYS A 253 -23.45 -6.35 -20.65
CA LYS A 253 -24.17 -7.42 -21.35
C LYS A 253 -24.91 -8.38 -20.42
N GLY A 254 -24.81 -8.24 -19.10
CA GLY A 254 -25.60 -8.95 -18.12
C GLY A 254 -24.80 -10.05 -17.40
N ARG A 255 -24.80 -11.26 -17.84
CA ARG A 255 -24.50 -12.48 -17.08
C ARG A 255 -23.02 -12.74 -16.76
N LYS A 256 -22.13 -11.72 -16.79
CA LYS A 256 -20.70 -11.86 -16.45
C LYS A 256 -20.26 -10.79 -15.46
N ILE A 257 -19.41 -11.19 -14.53
CA ILE A 257 -18.78 -10.29 -13.53
C ILE A 257 -17.28 -10.50 -13.64
N ALA A 258 -16.53 -9.43 -13.94
CA ALA A 258 -15.08 -9.45 -13.81
C ALA A 258 -14.70 -9.11 -12.35
N PHE A 259 -13.61 -9.66 -11.85
CA PHE A 259 -13.14 -9.42 -10.48
C PHE A 259 -11.66 -9.78 -10.38
N VAL A 260 -11.02 -9.37 -9.30
CA VAL A 260 -9.65 -9.74 -8.97
C VAL A 260 -9.65 -10.89 -7.97
N SER A 261 -8.78 -11.89 -8.20
CA SER A 261 -8.59 -13.02 -7.30
C SER A 261 -7.15 -13.45 -7.23
N ASN A 262 -6.68 -13.80 -6.05
CA ASN A 262 -5.32 -14.35 -5.85
C ASN A 262 -5.28 -15.89 -5.79
N ARG A 263 -6.30 -16.58 -6.28
CA ARG A 263 -6.41 -18.07 -6.27
C ARG A 263 -5.29 -18.79 -7.05
N ASN A 264 -4.55 -18.07 -7.90
CA ASN A 264 -3.36 -18.57 -8.60
C ASN A 264 -2.04 -18.07 -7.97
N GLY A 265 -2.09 -17.51 -6.75
CA GLY A 265 -0.94 -17.06 -5.98
C GLY A 265 -0.63 -15.58 -6.09
N GLN A 266 -1.26 -14.83 -7.01
CA GLN A 266 -1.18 -13.37 -7.13
C GLN A 266 -2.52 -12.81 -7.62
N ASN A 267 -2.76 -11.53 -7.35
CA ASN A 267 -3.95 -10.84 -7.82
C ASN A 267 -4.01 -10.84 -9.34
N GLN A 268 -5.03 -11.49 -9.90
CA GLN A 268 -5.27 -11.64 -11.33
C GLN A 268 -6.74 -11.37 -11.66
N VAL A 269 -7.01 -10.96 -12.91
CA VAL A 269 -8.38 -10.72 -13.36
C VAL A 269 -9.05 -12.03 -13.78
N TRP A 270 -10.22 -12.27 -13.20
CA TRP A 270 -11.11 -13.40 -13.44
C TRP A 270 -12.48 -12.95 -13.93
N ILE A 271 -13.18 -13.83 -14.56
CA ILE A 271 -14.59 -13.64 -14.94
C ILE A 271 -15.42 -14.75 -14.32
N ALA A 272 -16.49 -14.36 -13.62
CA ALA A 272 -17.57 -15.24 -13.22
C ALA A 272 -18.69 -15.19 -14.26
N ASP A 273 -19.02 -16.34 -14.87
CA ASP A 273 -20.12 -16.51 -15.80
C ASP A 273 -21.34 -17.04 -15.03
N LEU A 274 -22.36 -16.20 -14.83
CA LEU A 274 -23.53 -16.51 -14.03
C LEU A 274 -24.43 -17.58 -14.66
N ASP A 275 -24.23 -17.92 -15.94
CA ASP A 275 -24.96 -19.00 -16.62
C ASP A 275 -24.35 -20.38 -16.38
N LYS A 276 -23.16 -20.43 -15.80
CA LYS A 276 -22.46 -21.67 -15.45
C LYS A 276 -22.62 -21.99 -13.98
N ALA A 277 -22.44 -23.25 -13.64
CA ALA A 277 -22.55 -23.73 -12.26
C ALA A 277 -21.19 -24.14 -11.72
N SER A 278 -21.06 -24.11 -10.39
CA SER A 278 -19.84 -24.58 -9.66
C SER A 278 -18.55 -23.90 -10.14
N GLU A 279 -17.44 -24.62 -10.11
CA GLU A 279 -16.10 -24.09 -10.48
C GLU A 279 -15.98 -23.74 -11.97
N ASP A 280 -16.79 -24.33 -12.85
CA ASP A 280 -16.82 -23.97 -14.30
C ASP A 280 -17.27 -22.52 -14.55
N ARG A 281 -17.82 -21.87 -13.50
CA ARG A 281 -18.23 -20.48 -13.52
C ARG A 281 -17.04 -19.54 -13.66
N TYR A 282 -15.89 -19.88 -13.06
CA TYR A 282 -14.76 -18.98 -12.91
C TYR A 282 -13.68 -19.25 -13.94
N GLN A 283 -13.28 -18.22 -14.66
CA GLN A 283 -12.26 -18.30 -15.69
C GLN A 283 -11.29 -17.13 -15.56
N THR A 284 -9.99 -17.41 -15.45
CA THR A 284 -8.98 -16.35 -15.58
C THR A 284 -8.85 -15.91 -17.04
N ILE A 285 -8.72 -14.63 -17.24
CA ILE A 285 -8.38 -14.03 -18.54
C ILE A 285 -6.93 -13.54 -18.57
N SER A 286 -6.31 -13.40 -17.42
CA SER A 286 -4.90 -13.09 -17.32
C SER A 286 -4.04 -14.21 -17.90
N GLN A 287 -3.10 -13.84 -18.77
CA GLN A 287 -2.11 -14.75 -19.35
C GLN A 287 -0.74 -14.64 -18.66
N ASN A 288 -0.57 -13.63 -17.83
CA ASN A 288 0.67 -13.37 -17.12
C ASN A 288 0.50 -13.64 -15.62
N HIS A 289 1.08 -14.74 -15.13
CA HIS A 289 0.95 -15.18 -13.74
C HIS A 289 1.98 -14.54 -12.79
N LYS A 290 2.70 -13.51 -13.23
CA LYS A 290 3.78 -12.89 -12.43
C LYS A 290 3.46 -11.49 -11.95
N ASP A 291 2.54 -10.80 -12.63
CA ASP A 291 2.25 -9.40 -12.36
C ASP A 291 0.93 -9.27 -11.59
N LYS A 292 0.88 -8.29 -10.70
CA LYS A 292 -0.31 -7.91 -9.95
C LYS A 292 -1.28 -7.17 -10.87
N GLU A 293 -2.54 -7.61 -10.91
CA GLU A 293 -3.62 -6.96 -11.66
C GLU A 293 -4.67 -6.40 -10.70
N ALA A 294 -5.26 -5.25 -11.03
CA ALA A 294 -6.23 -4.55 -10.21
C ALA A 294 -7.27 -3.78 -11.05
N HIS A 295 -8.38 -3.44 -10.43
CA HIS A 295 -9.43 -2.52 -10.90
C HIS A 295 -9.96 -2.85 -12.31
N PRO A 296 -10.46 -4.08 -12.53
CA PRO A 296 -11.06 -4.43 -13.83
C PRO A 296 -12.35 -3.63 -14.07
N VAL A 297 -12.53 -3.12 -15.31
CA VAL A 297 -13.72 -2.37 -15.70
C VAL A 297 -14.15 -2.70 -17.13
N TRP A 298 -15.42 -3.06 -17.31
CA TRP A 298 -15.99 -3.31 -18.64
C TRP A 298 -16.22 -2.01 -19.42
N SER A 299 -15.97 -2.06 -20.74
CA SER A 299 -16.39 -1.00 -21.64
C SER A 299 -17.93 -0.89 -21.66
N PRO A 300 -18.50 0.29 -21.98
CA PRO A 300 -19.96 0.50 -21.98
C PRO A 300 -20.73 -0.44 -22.90
N ASP A 301 -20.11 -0.91 -23.98
CA ASP A 301 -20.69 -1.90 -24.89
C ASP A 301 -20.47 -3.37 -24.40
N GLY A 302 -19.72 -3.59 -23.33
CA GLY A 302 -19.42 -4.91 -22.76
C GLY A 302 -18.58 -5.82 -23.67
N ASN A 303 -17.87 -5.26 -24.67
CA ASN A 303 -16.98 -6.02 -25.55
C ASN A 303 -15.56 -6.07 -25.01
N LYS A 304 -15.13 -5.05 -24.29
CA LYS A 304 -13.75 -4.91 -23.82
C LYS A 304 -13.71 -4.85 -22.29
N LEU A 305 -12.61 -5.32 -21.73
CA LEU A 305 -12.31 -5.22 -20.31
C LEU A 305 -10.95 -4.55 -20.15
N ALA A 306 -10.90 -3.48 -19.37
CA ALA A 306 -9.65 -2.79 -19.01
C ALA A 306 -9.29 -3.10 -17.55
N TRP A 307 -8.00 -3.12 -17.23
CA TRP A 307 -7.49 -3.24 -15.88
C TRP A 307 -6.08 -2.63 -15.76
N SER A 308 -5.61 -2.41 -14.56
CA SER A 308 -4.23 -2.03 -14.30
C SER A 308 -3.37 -3.24 -13.93
N THR A 309 -2.10 -3.20 -14.33
CA THR A 309 -1.10 -4.22 -14.04
C THR A 309 0.18 -3.55 -13.57
N VAL A 310 0.79 -4.05 -12.49
CA VAL A 310 2.10 -3.58 -12.01
C VAL A 310 3.20 -4.39 -12.70
N GLU A 311 3.92 -3.78 -13.62
CA GLU A 311 4.97 -4.39 -14.40
C GLU A 311 6.23 -3.51 -14.36
N ASP A 312 7.38 -4.08 -13.97
CA ASP A 312 8.66 -3.38 -13.86
C ASP A 312 8.61 -2.05 -13.04
N GLY A 313 7.78 -2.01 -12.01
CA GLY A 313 7.60 -0.83 -11.15
C GLY A 313 6.72 0.27 -11.76
N PHE A 314 5.96 -0.04 -12.79
CA PHE A 314 5.01 0.88 -13.40
C PHE A 314 3.61 0.29 -13.42
N HIS A 315 2.62 1.09 -13.07
CA HIS A 315 1.23 0.75 -13.30
C HIS A 315 0.90 0.96 -14.77
N ASN A 316 0.49 -0.09 -15.45
CA ASN A 316 0.18 -0.09 -16.88
C ASN A 316 -1.26 -0.51 -17.11
N LEU A 317 -1.90 0.11 -18.08
CA LEU A 317 -3.26 -0.19 -18.48
C LEU A 317 -3.28 -1.21 -19.62
N TYR A 318 -4.05 -2.26 -19.41
CA TYR A 318 -4.32 -3.29 -20.42
C TYR A 318 -5.79 -3.34 -20.78
N VAL A 319 -6.06 -3.63 -22.03
CA VAL A 319 -7.41 -3.85 -22.57
C VAL A 319 -7.46 -5.19 -23.28
N TRP A 320 -8.44 -6.01 -22.92
CA TRP A 320 -8.74 -7.28 -23.55
C TRP A 320 -10.08 -7.24 -24.27
N ASP A 321 -10.13 -7.79 -25.49
CA ASP A 321 -11.34 -7.89 -26.29
C ASP A 321 -12.02 -9.25 -26.06
N SER A 322 -13.19 -9.24 -25.45
CA SER A 322 -13.97 -10.43 -25.17
C SER A 322 -14.57 -11.08 -26.43
N THR A 323 -14.57 -10.38 -27.56
CA THR A 323 -15.02 -10.91 -28.86
C THR A 323 -13.90 -11.69 -29.55
N HIS A 324 -12.64 -11.47 -29.15
CA HIS A 324 -11.46 -12.17 -29.62
C HIS A 324 -10.67 -12.76 -28.42
N PRO A 325 -11.26 -13.69 -27.66
CA PRO A 325 -10.71 -14.12 -26.36
C PRO A 325 -9.35 -14.83 -26.46
N GLY A 326 -8.92 -15.24 -27.64
CA GLY A 326 -7.59 -15.84 -27.88
C GLY A 326 -6.48 -14.82 -28.13
N GLU A 327 -6.82 -13.55 -28.29
CA GLU A 327 -5.84 -12.49 -28.46
C GLU A 327 -5.30 -12.02 -27.09
N ARG A 328 -4.06 -11.54 -27.10
CA ARG A 328 -3.43 -11.03 -25.88
C ARG A 328 -3.98 -9.64 -25.55
N PRO A 329 -4.13 -9.32 -24.25
CA PRO A 329 -4.46 -7.96 -23.84
C PRO A 329 -3.46 -6.95 -24.40
N GLN A 330 -3.96 -5.80 -24.83
CA GLN A 330 -3.17 -4.74 -25.42
C GLN A 330 -2.86 -3.69 -24.37
N LYS A 331 -1.59 -3.29 -24.26
CA LYS A 331 -1.16 -2.17 -23.42
C LYS A 331 -1.54 -0.84 -24.07
N ILE A 332 -2.29 -0.01 -23.36
CA ILE A 332 -2.81 1.26 -23.82
C ILE A 332 -2.02 2.46 -23.32
N GLY A 333 -1.54 2.40 -22.09
CA GLY A 333 -0.82 3.48 -21.44
C GLY A 333 -0.36 3.09 -20.04
N SER A 334 -0.07 4.09 -19.22
CA SER A 334 0.28 3.92 -17.82
C SER A 334 -0.79 4.52 -16.93
N GLY A 335 -1.05 3.90 -15.78
CA GLY A 335 -2.00 4.38 -14.78
C GLY A 335 -2.66 3.26 -14.01
N ASP A 336 -3.50 3.66 -13.05
CA ASP A 336 -4.34 2.81 -12.22
C ASP A 336 -5.77 3.35 -12.21
N TRP A 337 -6.74 2.58 -11.69
CA TRP A 337 -8.16 2.94 -11.68
C TRP A 337 -8.68 3.32 -13.08
N PRO A 338 -8.60 2.42 -14.09
CA PRO A 338 -9.15 2.72 -15.40
C PRO A 338 -10.67 2.88 -15.37
N VAL A 339 -11.20 3.89 -16.06
CA VAL A 339 -12.65 4.05 -16.29
C VAL A 339 -12.91 4.48 -17.72
N TRP A 340 -13.89 3.85 -18.34
CA TRP A 340 -14.29 4.15 -19.70
C TRP A 340 -15.17 5.39 -19.77
N ASN A 341 -14.96 6.19 -20.79
CA ASN A 341 -15.96 7.12 -21.23
C ASN A 341 -17.13 6.38 -21.91
N GLN A 342 -18.30 6.99 -21.97
CA GLN A 342 -19.49 6.42 -22.60
C GLN A 342 -19.30 6.09 -24.10
N ASP A 343 -18.34 6.72 -24.77
CA ASP A 343 -18.01 6.40 -26.18
C ASP A 343 -17.31 5.02 -26.32
N GLY A 344 -16.82 4.41 -25.23
CA GLY A 344 -16.10 3.13 -25.25
C GLY A 344 -14.72 3.19 -25.90
N ILE A 345 -14.17 4.40 -26.14
CA ILE A 345 -12.90 4.64 -26.83
C ILE A 345 -11.87 5.28 -25.89
N ARG A 346 -12.31 6.14 -24.98
CA ARG A 346 -11.43 6.87 -24.07
C ARG A 346 -11.43 6.21 -22.69
N LEU A 347 -10.24 6.08 -22.13
CA LEU A 347 -9.98 5.57 -20.78
C LEU A 347 -9.37 6.70 -19.93
N LEU A 348 -10.09 7.11 -18.89
CA LEU A 348 -9.56 7.95 -17.82
C LEU A 348 -8.84 7.07 -16.79
N THR A 349 -7.80 7.58 -16.20
CA THR A 349 -6.96 6.85 -15.22
C THR A 349 -6.21 7.81 -14.32
N VAL A 350 -5.63 7.31 -13.26
CA VAL A 350 -4.70 8.05 -12.42
C VAL A 350 -3.28 7.54 -12.59
N LEU A 351 -2.33 8.48 -12.70
CA LEU A 351 -0.92 8.21 -12.57
C LEU A 351 -0.53 8.38 -11.11
N LEU A 352 0.01 7.32 -10.53
CA LEU A 352 0.50 7.32 -9.16
C LEU A 352 1.99 7.66 -9.15
N ALA A 353 2.37 8.62 -8.32
CA ALA A 353 3.74 8.90 -7.93
C ALA A 353 3.84 8.75 -6.41
N PRO A 354 5.04 8.60 -5.84
CA PRO A 354 5.19 8.30 -4.41
C PRO A 354 4.43 9.24 -3.47
N ASN A 355 4.36 10.53 -3.82
CA ASN A 355 3.75 11.57 -2.98
C ASN A 355 2.80 12.49 -3.78
N GLN A 356 2.41 12.10 -4.99
CA GLN A 356 1.54 12.91 -5.86
C GLN A 356 0.69 12.02 -6.77
N THR A 357 -0.54 12.45 -7.02
CA THR A 357 -1.47 11.76 -7.92
C THR A 357 -1.85 12.69 -9.08
N TYR A 358 -1.94 12.13 -10.29
CA TYR A 358 -2.33 12.88 -11.49
C TYR A 358 -3.49 12.17 -12.19
N LEU A 359 -4.42 12.94 -12.71
CA LEU A 359 -5.50 12.46 -13.58
C LEU A 359 -5.07 12.59 -15.03
N THR A 360 -5.27 11.55 -15.83
CA THR A 360 -4.95 11.53 -17.26
C THR A 360 -5.93 10.65 -18.05
N ALA A 361 -5.93 10.74 -19.39
CA ALA A 361 -6.75 9.88 -20.22
C ALA A 361 -6.04 9.47 -21.50
N TYR A 362 -6.35 8.26 -21.95
CA TYR A 362 -5.83 7.66 -23.20
C TYR A 362 -6.95 7.30 -24.17
N ARG A 363 -6.59 7.19 -25.46
CA ARG A 363 -7.44 6.53 -26.45
C ARG A 363 -7.03 5.07 -26.57
N GLU A 364 -8.04 4.21 -26.70
CA GLU A 364 -7.83 2.78 -26.89
C GLU A 364 -7.59 2.42 -28.35
N ASP A 365 -8.36 3.02 -29.28
CA ASP A 365 -8.30 2.75 -30.72
C ASP A 365 -7.00 3.23 -31.40
N THR A 366 -6.43 4.31 -30.89
CA THR A 366 -5.14 4.88 -31.31
C THR A 366 -4.38 5.28 -30.06
N PRO A 367 -3.53 4.39 -29.50
CA PRO A 367 -2.86 4.65 -28.25
C PRO A 367 -2.17 6.02 -28.22
N GLY A 368 -2.62 6.87 -27.32
CA GLY A 368 -2.11 8.23 -27.17
C GLY A 368 -2.86 9.00 -26.10
N LEU A 369 -2.19 10.00 -25.52
CA LEU A 369 -2.77 10.89 -24.52
C LEU A 369 -3.90 11.73 -25.11
N VAL A 370 -5.04 11.72 -24.44
CA VAL A 370 -6.19 12.60 -24.73
C VAL A 370 -6.22 13.76 -23.74
N LEU A 371 -5.92 13.47 -22.47
CA LEU A 371 -5.84 14.45 -21.40
C LEU A 371 -4.40 14.45 -20.87
N PRO A 372 -3.67 15.58 -20.94
CA PRO A 372 -2.39 15.72 -20.24
C PRO A 372 -2.55 15.47 -18.75
N PRO A 373 -1.53 14.94 -18.04
CA PRO A 373 -1.59 14.74 -16.61
C PRO A 373 -1.93 16.02 -15.85
N ILE A 374 -2.99 15.99 -15.05
CA ILE A 374 -3.46 17.07 -14.18
C ILE A 374 -3.24 16.64 -12.76
N ALA A 375 -2.44 17.40 -11.98
CA ALA A 375 -2.25 17.13 -10.57
C ALA A 375 -3.59 17.28 -9.81
N ILE A 376 -3.89 16.32 -8.94
CA ILE A 376 -5.03 16.37 -8.02
C ILE A 376 -4.53 16.50 -6.59
N PRO A 377 -5.32 17.16 -5.70
CA PRO A 377 -4.81 17.60 -4.40
C PRO A 377 -4.62 16.49 -3.36
N GLY A 378 -4.90 15.22 -3.69
CA GLY A 378 -4.77 14.12 -2.75
C GLY A 378 -4.87 12.75 -3.43
N PRO A 379 -4.69 11.66 -2.68
CA PRO A 379 -4.95 10.32 -3.18
C PRO A 379 -6.43 10.09 -3.44
N ILE A 380 -6.72 9.21 -4.39
CA ILE A 380 -8.09 8.79 -4.69
C ILE A 380 -8.35 7.35 -4.24
N ASN A 381 -9.63 7.05 -3.99
CA ASN A 381 -10.12 5.71 -3.74
C ASN A 381 -11.41 5.49 -4.54
N GLY A 382 -11.27 5.42 -5.86
CA GLY A 382 -12.35 5.21 -6.81
C GLY A 382 -12.60 6.40 -7.73
N LEU A 383 -12.98 6.06 -8.96
CA LEU A 383 -13.15 6.98 -10.08
C LEU A 383 -14.30 6.52 -10.96
N ILE A 384 -15.09 7.46 -11.46
CA ILE A 384 -16.15 7.26 -12.44
C ILE A 384 -16.03 8.32 -13.53
N TRP A 385 -16.34 7.96 -14.77
CA TRP A 385 -16.53 8.91 -15.85
C TRP A 385 -17.81 8.56 -16.60
N GLY A 386 -18.85 9.37 -16.44
CA GLY A 386 -20.17 9.04 -17.00
C GLY A 386 -21.00 10.24 -17.40
N ASP A 387 -21.99 9.97 -18.22
CA ASP A 387 -23.03 10.92 -18.58
C ASP A 387 -24.00 11.06 -17.42
N MET A 388 -23.63 11.88 -16.46
CA MET A 388 -24.49 12.29 -15.35
C MET A 388 -24.70 13.80 -15.42
N ALA A 389 -25.86 14.26 -15.03
CA ALA A 389 -26.14 15.68 -14.88
C ALA A 389 -26.33 16.01 -13.42
N LEU A 390 -25.54 16.94 -12.91
CA LEU A 390 -25.83 17.55 -11.63
C LEU A 390 -26.91 18.64 -11.82
N PRO A 391 -27.93 18.67 -10.95
CA PRO A 391 -28.97 19.68 -11.05
C PRO A 391 -28.42 21.08 -10.82
N TRP A 392 -28.95 22.06 -11.56
CA TRP A 392 -28.61 23.45 -11.37
C TRP A 392 -29.87 24.28 -11.09
N PRO A 393 -29.91 25.04 -9.99
CA PRO A 393 -28.86 25.18 -8.95
C PRO A 393 -28.66 23.91 -8.14
N LEU A 394 -27.43 23.70 -7.64
CA LEU A 394 -27.11 22.53 -6.81
C LEU A 394 -28.09 22.40 -5.65
N PRO A 395 -28.55 21.19 -5.30
CA PRO A 395 -29.33 20.91 -4.09
C PRO A 395 -28.61 21.37 -2.83
N TYR A 396 -29.37 21.58 -1.75
CA TYR A 396 -28.83 22.02 -0.48
C TYR A 396 -27.67 21.16 0.05
N PRO A 397 -27.75 19.82 0.04
CA PRO A 397 -26.65 18.99 0.55
C PRO A 397 -25.32 19.24 -0.18
N TYR A 398 -25.36 19.40 -1.51
CA TYR A 398 -24.15 19.70 -2.30
C TYR A 398 -23.63 21.11 -2.08
N LYS A 399 -24.54 22.09 -1.93
CA LYS A 399 -24.13 23.47 -1.58
C LYS A 399 -23.47 23.52 -0.23
N ASP A 400 -24.02 22.80 0.75
CA ASP A 400 -23.47 22.72 2.09
C ASP A 400 -22.08 22.10 2.07
N ALA A 401 -21.93 20.92 1.43
CA ALA A 401 -20.65 20.26 1.26
C ALA A 401 -19.62 21.11 0.51
N ALA A 402 -20.02 21.74 -0.62
CA ALA A 402 -19.11 22.54 -1.45
C ALA A 402 -18.64 23.84 -0.77
N ASN A 403 -19.42 24.37 0.17
CA ASN A 403 -19.08 25.60 0.90
C ASN A 403 -18.18 25.36 2.13
N LEU A 404 -17.95 24.10 2.52
CA LEU A 404 -17.06 23.80 3.62
C LEU A 404 -15.61 24.16 3.25
N THR A 405 -14.97 24.95 4.07
CA THR A 405 -13.54 25.20 3.95
C THR A 405 -12.80 24.17 4.78
N PRO A 406 -11.85 23.42 4.19
CA PRO A 406 -11.04 22.49 4.94
C PRO A 406 -10.30 23.20 6.07
N THR A 407 -10.36 22.65 7.27
CA THR A 407 -9.54 23.12 8.39
C THR A 407 -8.19 22.41 8.30
N PRO A 408 -7.07 23.14 8.37
CA PRO A 408 -5.76 22.51 8.45
C PRO A 408 -5.71 21.52 9.63
N LEU A 409 -5.12 20.36 9.42
CA LEU A 409 -5.00 19.32 10.45
C LEU A 409 -4.01 19.72 11.55
N TRP A 410 -3.07 20.57 11.20
CA TRP A 410 -2.06 21.13 12.10
C TRP A 410 -1.61 22.51 11.61
N LEU A 411 -0.96 23.27 12.47
CA LEU A 411 -0.31 24.53 12.13
C LEU A 411 1.00 24.61 12.93
N PRO A 412 2.11 25.06 12.32
CA PRO A 412 3.36 25.21 13.04
C PRO A 412 3.24 26.32 14.09
N ALA A 413 3.76 26.07 15.27
CA ALA A 413 3.81 27.03 16.37
C ALA A 413 5.26 27.18 16.85
N ILE A 414 5.99 28.08 16.20
CA ILE A 414 7.41 28.29 16.48
C ILE A 414 7.60 28.74 17.93
N THR A 415 8.38 27.99 18.69
CA THR A 415 8.77 28.30 20.04
C THR A 415 9.76 29.46 20.01
N PRO A 416 9.46 30.62 20.62
CA PRO A 416 10.37 31.75 20.64
C PRO A 416 11.66 31.37 21.40
N VAL A 417 12.75 31.25 20.68
CA VAL A 417 14.07 31.02 21.29
C VAL A 417 14.76 32.39 21.45
N PRO A 418 15.10 32.81 22.68
CA PRO A 418 15.90 34.00 22.85
C PRO A 418 17.34 33.76 22.35
N ASP A 419 17.74 34.55 21.35
CA ASP A 419 19.12 34.74 20.92
C ASP A 419 19.87 33.52 20.34
N VAL A 420 19.25 32.72 19.47
CA VAL A 420 20.03 31.81 18.62
C VAL A 420 20.78 32.64 17.56
N PRO A 421 22.12 32.66 17.57
CA PRO A 421 22.88 33.44 16.58
C PRO A 421 22.59 32.98 15.18
N GLY A 422 22.15 33.87 14.28
CA GLY A 422 21.94 33.60 12.88
C GLY A 422 20.53 33.17 12.48
N GLY A 423 19.53 33.30 13.38
CA GLY A 423 18.11 32.99 13.05
C GLY A 423 17.86 31.50 12.78
N ARG A 424 18.68 30.61 13.39
CA ARG A 424 18.50 29.18 13.28
C ARG A 424 17.33 28.70 14.13
N GLN A 425 16.75 27.59 13.72
CA GLN A 425 15.70 26.89 14.44
C GLN A 425 16.30 25.95 15.50
N GLU A 426 15.45 25.42 16.36
CA GLU A 426 15.84 24.43 17.38
C GLU A 426 15.07 23.10 17.21
N VAL A 427 15.50 22.09 17.94
CA VAL A 427 14.77 20.83 18.10
C VAL A 427 14.00 20.85 19.40
N VAL A 428 12.74 20.42 19.35
CA VAL A 428 11.82 20.38 20.48
C VAL A 428 11.70 18.96 21.00
N HIS A 429 11.65 18.80 22.34
CA HIS A 429 11.50 17.49 22.96
C HIS A 429 10.06 16.99 22.83
N LEU A 430 9.91 15.76 22.31
CA LEU A 430 8.62 15.08 22.21
C LEU A 430 8.22 14.49 23.57
N ASN A 431 7.14 15.01 24.13
CA ASN A 431 6.63 14.51 25.39
C ASN A 431 6.01 13.12 25.21
N ASP A 432 6.24 12.23 26.18
CA ASP A 432 5.69 10.86 26.20
C ASP A 432 6.03 10.01 24.96
N VAL A 433 7.18 10.26 24.33
CA VAL A 433 7.74 9.46 23.23
C VAL A 433 9.04 8.84 23.69
N GLU A 434 9.15 7.52 23.55
CA GLU A 434 10.38 6.78 23.80
C GLU A 434 11.18 6.66 22.49
N ALA A 435 12.36 7.27 22.46
CA ALA A 435 13.33 7.18 21.37
C ALA A 435 14.74 7.45 21.91
N PRO A 436 15.81 7.07 21.19
CA PRO A 436 17.18 7.43 21.57
C PRO A 436 17.36 8.95 21.74
N PHE A 437 16.77 9.73 20.85
CA PHE A 437 16.72 11.19 20.88
C PHE A 437 15.29 11.62 20.53
N PRO A 438 14.37 11.73 21.53
CA PRO A 438 12.97 12.02 21.29
C PRO A 438 12.75 13.52 21.04
N MET A 439 13.28 14.03 19.95
CA MET A 439 13.22 15.43 19.56
C MET A 439 12.89 15.54 18.07
N LEU A 440 12.17 16.59 17.69
CA LEU A 440 11.94 16.97 16.30
C LEU A 440 12.22 18.46 16.12
N HIS A 441 12.42 18.87 14.89
CA HIS A 441 12.54 20.27 14.51
C HIS A 441 11.25 21.04 14.86
N ASP A 442 11.38 22.24 15.42
CA ASP A 442 10.29 23.09 15.90
C ASP A 442 9.25 23.45 14.82
N MET A 443 9.56 23.25 13.54
CA MET A 443 8.61 23.46 12.44
C MET A 443 7.70 22.26 12.15
N VAL A 444 7.93 21.08 12.75
CA VAL A 444 7.25 19.84 12.39
C VAL A 444 6.69 19.05 13.58
N ASP A 445 7.01 19.44 14.80
CA ASP A 445 6.61 18.71 16.02
C ASP A 445 5.08 18.77 16.26
N GLU A 446 4.38 19.87 15.91
CA GLU A 446 2.92 19.92 15.97
C GLU A 446 2.27 18.99 14.97
N SER A 447 2.85 18.85 13.75
CA SER A 447 2.37 17.88 12.78
C SER A 447 2.48 16.47 13.32
N PHE A 448 3.61 16.12 13.95
CA PHE A 448 3.81 14.83 14.58
C PHE A 448 2.83 14.59 15.74
N ALA A 449 2.64 15.58 16.61
CA ALA A 449 1.72 15.50 17.75
C ALA A 449 0.25 15.30 17.32
N ALA A 450 -0.17 16.04 16.28
CA ALA A 450 -1.50 15.91 15.69
C ALA A 450 -1.69 14.54 15.03
N LEU A 451 -0.71 14.09 14.23
CA LEU A 451 -0.69 12.75 13.63
C LEU A 451 -0.80 11.65 14.69
N ARG A 452 0.02 11.71 15.76
CA ARG A 452 0.01 10.71 16.83
C ARG A 452 -1.36 10.61 17.51
N THR A 453 -1.97 11.76 17.77
CA THR A 453 -3.29 11.83 18.42
C THR A 453 -4.37 11.19 17.55
N GLN A 454 -4.39 11.52 16.27
CA GLN A 454 -5.34 10.96 15.31
C GLN A 454 -5.12 9.45 15.14
N LEU A 455 -3.86 9.05 14.93
CA LEU A 455 -3.50 7.65 14.74
C LEU A 455 -3.89 6.79 15.96
N ALA A 456 -3.65 7.29 17.17
CA ALA A 456 -4.04 6.57 18.40
C ALA A 456 -5.56 6.38 18.50
N THR A 457 -6.33 7.35 17.99
CA THR A 457 -7.79 7.27 17.92
C THR A 457 -8.24 6.23 16.91
N ASP A 458 -7.72 6.27 15.68
CA ASP A 458 -8.13 5.43 14.56
C ASP A 458 -7.66 3.98 14.72
N ALA A 459 -6.41 3.77 15.16
CA ALA A 459 -5.87 2.43 15.39
C ALA A 459 -6.33 1.83 16.74
N GLY A 460 -6.79 2.66 17.70
CA GLY A 460 -7.15 2.24 19.05
C GLY A 460 -5.94 1.96 19.96
N TRP A 461 -4.73 2.33 19.54
CA TRP A 461 -3.49 2.22 20.31
C TRP A 461 -2.44 3.22 19.84
N ASP A 462 -1.59 3.69 20.75
CA ASP A 462 -0.59 4.71 20.49
C ASP A 462 0.70 4.10 19.90
N TYR A 463 0.71 3.96 18.58
CA TYR A 463 1.84 3.39 17.84
C TYR A 463 3.09 4.29 17.87
N LEU A 464 2.90 5.61 17.86
CA LEU A 464 3.98 6.58 17.81
C LEU A 464 4.54 6.94 19.21
N SER A 465 4.06 6.29 20.27
CA SER A 465 4.67 6.43 21.62
C SER A 465 6.10 5.90 21.70
N THR A 466 6.51 5.02 20.76
CA THR A 466 7.86 4.46 20.70
C THR A 466 8.40 4.54 19.28
N LEU A 467 9.55 5.20 19.10
CA LEU A 467 10.21 5.36 17.80
C LEU A 467 11.59 4.69 17.81
N GLU A 468 12.07 4.23 16.67
CA GLU A 468 13.49 3.85 16.53
C GLU A 468 14.39 5.07 16.56
N ASN A 469 14.00 6.15 15.89
CA ASN A 469 14.68 7.43 15.88
C ASN A 469 13.67 8.56 15.60
N ALA A 470 13.98 9.76 16.11
CA ALA A 470 13.34 11.00 15.69
C ALA A 470 14.42 11.98 15.22
N PHE A 471 15.31 12.40 16.11
CA PHE A 471 16.48 13.21 15.77
C PHE A 471 17.75 12.40 15.96
N VAL A 472 18.73 12.56 15.07
CA VAL A 472 20.05 11.96 15.23
C VAL A 472 21.10 13.06 15.19
N PRO A 473 21.86 13.31 16.29
CA PRO A 473 22.90 14.33 16.27
C PRO A 473 24.05 13.92 15.36
N LEU A 474 24.72 14.91 14.72
CA LEU A 474 25.85 14.68 13.81
C LEU A 474 27.01 13.88 14.39
N THR A 475 27.09 13.78 15.73
CA THR A 475 28.09 12.97 16.41
C THR A 475 27.80 11.47 16.38
N THR A 476 26.58 11.08 16.02
CA THR A 476 26.16 9.69 15.90
C THR A 476 26.25 9.27 14.43
N PRO A 477 27.13 8.32 14.09
CA PRO A 477 27.20 7.84 12.72
C PRO A 477 25.93 7.07 12.35
N LEU A 478 25.41 7.32 11.15
CA LEU A 478 24.37 6.51 10.55
C LEU A 478 24.97 5.31 9.79
N ASP A 479 24.10 4.38 9.41
CA ASP A 479 24.53 3.19 8.68
C ASP A 479 25.27 3.53 7.37
N PRO A 480 26.30 2.78 6.99
CA PRO A 480 27.04 3.02 5.78
C PRO A 480 26.14 2.98 4.53
N GLY A 481 26.23 4.01 3.69
CA GLY A 481 25.43 4.14 2.48
C GLY A 481 24.18 5.01 2.63
N MET A 482 23.87 5.45 3.85
CA MET A 482 22.89 6.49 4.14
C MET A 482 23.61 7.85 3.94
N GLY A 483 23.47 8.48 2.79
CA GLY A 483 24.13 9.76 2.49
C GLY A 483 23.38 10.93 3.11
N GLU A 484 22.35 11.39 2.44
CA GLU A 484 21.48 12.47 2.90
C GLU A 484 20.36 11.89 3.75
N ASP A 485 20.60 11.85 5.07
CA ASP A 485 19.61 11.31 6.01
C ASP A 485 18.86 12.43 6.72
N TRP A 486 17.55 12.44 6.56
CA TRP A 486 16.67 13.46 7.12
C TRP A 486 16.58 13.44 8.65
N LEU A 487 16.97 12.36 9.29
CA LEU A 487 17.02 12.29 10.77
C LEU A 487 18.01 13.29 11.37
N TYR A 488 19.07 13.67 10.65
CA TYR A 488 20.00 14.73 11.11
C TYR A 488 19.38 16.13 11.11
N THR A 489 18.35 16.35 10.29
CA THR A 489 17.66 17.64 10.20
C THR A 489 16.61 17.84 11.28
N GLY A 490 16.26 16.76 12.04
CA GLY A 490 15.12 16.75 12.94
C GLY A 490 13.76 16.81 12.25
N ARG A 491 13.72 16.80 10.90
CA ARG A 491 12.50 16.80 10.09
C ARG A 491 12.07 15.40 9.64
N ALA A 492 12.53 14.36 10.35
CA ALA A 492 12.20 12.97 10.07
C ALA A 492 12.05 12.16 11.35
N PHE A 493 11.28 11.08 11.26
CA PHE A 493 11.19 10.06 12.29
C PHE A 493 11.21 8.67 11.68
N ALA A 494 11.67 7.71 12.46
CA ALA A 494 11.67 6.30 12.13
C ALA A 494 10.82 5.53 13.13
N VAL A 495 9.73 4.91 12.65
CA VAL A 495 8.80 4.16 13.50
C VAL A 495 9.38 2.84 13.97
N ASN A 496 8.90 2.35 15.09
CA ASN A 496 9.33 1.09 15.69
C ASN A 496 8.96 -0.11 14.77
N LYS A 497 9.95 -0.98 14.53
CA LYS A 497 9.82 -2.19 13.68
C LYS A 497 9.29 -3.42 14.42
N LEU A 498 9.25 -3.42 15.74
CA LEU A 498 8.80 -4.58 16.52
C LEU A 498 7.38 -5.04 16.16
N PRO A 499 6.41 -4.16 15.89
CA PRO A 499 5.07 -4.56 15.47
C PRO A 499 5.04 -5.39 14.19
N LEU A 500 6.02 -5.23 13.27
CA LEU A 500 6.13 -6.07 12.06
C LEU A 500 6.32 -7.54 12.42
N ASN A 501 7.25 -7.83 13.33
CA ASN A 501 7.53 -9.20 13.78
C ASN A 501 6.40 -9.78 14.64
N ALA A 502 5.61 -8.93 15.27
CA ALA A 502 4.47 -9.32 16.10
C ALA A 502 3.16 -9.50 15.30
N GLY A 503 3.15 -9.19 13.99
CA GLY A 503 1.96 -9.25 13.15
C GLY A 503 0.94 -8.13 13.41
N TRP A 504 1.38 -7.01 14.01
CA TRP A 504 0.59 -5.79 14.22
C TRP A 504 0.89 -4.70 13.19
N MET A 505 1.86 -4.94 12.34
CA MET A 505 2.23 -4.10 11.20
C MET A 505 2.56 -4.99 10.02
N VAL A 506 2.23 -4.54 8.83
CA VAL A 506 2.67 -5.15 7.57
C VAL A 506 3.19 -4.09 6.63
N ALA A 507 4.10 -4.48 5.74
CA ALA A 507 4.65 -3.62 4.70
C ALA A 507 4.30 -4.19 3.33
N VAL A 508 3.67 -3.39 2.49
CA VAL A 508 3.40 -3.71 1.09
C VAL A 508 4.44 -3.01 0.23
N ARG A 509 5.06 -3.75 -0.67
CA ARG A 509 6.06 -3.21 -1.58
C ARG A 509 5.38 -2.48 -2.74
N GLU A 510 5.82 -1.25 -3.00
CA GLU A 510 5.41 -0.44 -4.14
C GLU A 510 6.65 0.02 -4.90
N ASP A 511 6.73 -0.29 -6.17
CA ASP A 511 7.83 0.15 -7.03
C ASP A 511 7.35 1.29 -7.94
N PHE A 512 8.21 2.32 -8.09
CA PHE A 512 8.00 3.43 -9.00
C PHE A 512 9.24 3.53 -9.90
N GLY A 513 9.22 2.81 -11.02
CA GLY A 513 10.38 2.61 -11.86
C GLY A 513 11.50 1.87 -11.13
N SER A 514 12.66 2.51 -10.98
CA SER A 514 13.81 1.93 -10.27
C SER A 514 13.72 2.02 -8.74
N ASP A 515 12.83 2.86 -8.23
CA ASP A 515 12.75 3.18 -6.81
C ASP A 515 11.70 2.33 -6.12
N THR A 516 12.07 1.72 -5.01
CA THR A 516 11.18 0.93 -4.17
C THR A 516 10.73 1.77 -2.98
N TYR A 517 9.44 1.80 -2.74
CA TYR A 517 8.79 2.40 -1.58
C TYR A 517 7.99 1.34 -0.84
N TRP A 518 7.58 1.66 0.37
CA TRP A 518 6.81 0.78 1.21
C TRP A 518 5.55 1.47 1.69
N ARG A 519 4.42 0.76 1.61
CA ARG A 519 3.18 1.16 2.23
C ARG A 519 2.99 0.36 3.50
N ILE A 520 2.79 1.03 4.61
CA ILE A 520 2.66 0.41 5.92
C ILE A 520 1.20 0.41 6.33
N TYR A 521 0.75 -0.75 6.80
CA TYR A 521 -0.55 -0.90 7.43
C TYR A 521 -0.38 -1.33 8.87
N LEU A 522 -1.18 -0.74 9.76
CA LEU A 522 -1.24 -1.08 11.18
C LEU A 522 -2.51 -1.84 11.48
N ARG A 523 -2.40 -2.93 12.20
CA ARG A 523 -3.55 -3.67 12.67
C ARG A 523 -4.27 -2.85 13.71
N VAL A 524 -5.56 -2.60 13.51
CA VAL A 524 -6.37 -1.86 14.50
C VAL A 524 -6.61 -2.73 15.73
N ARG A 525 -6.80 -2.10 16.88
CA ARG A 525 -6.99 -2.81 18.14
C ARG A 525 -8.27 -3.64 18.15
N TYR A 526 -9.35 -3.07 17.63
CA TYR A 526 -10.67 -3.70 17.59
C TYR A 526 -10.84 -4.35 16.22
N GLN A 527 -11.03 -5.67 16.22
CA GLN A 527 -11.12 -6.49 15.01
C GLN A 527 -12.57 -6.87 14.71
N ASP A 528 -13.48 -5.94 14.93
CA ASP A 528 -14.94 -6.11 14.82
C ASP A 528 -15.55 -5.34 13.62
N GLY A 529 -14.71 -4.76 12.77
CA GLY A 529 -15.15 -3.99 11.60
C GLY A 529 -15.44 -2.52 11.88
N SER A 530 -15.40 -2.09 13.16
CA SER A 530 -15.67 -0.68 13.53
C SER A 530 -14.55 0.29 13.16
N ALA A 531 -13.36 -0.21 12.82
CA ALA A 531 -12.21 0.59 12.42
C ALA A 531 -11.35 -0.17 11.40
N GLY A 532 -10.67 0.59 10.55
CA GLY A 532 -9.80 0.04 9.50
C GLY A 532 -10.57 -0.64 8.36
N MET A 533 -9.84 -1.31 7.49
CA MET A 533 -10.36 -2.08 6.34
C MET A 533 -9.58 -3.39 6.21
N PRO A 534 -10.11 -4.43 5.55
CA PRO A 534 -9.33 -5.60 5.19
C PRO A 534 -8.23 -5.22 4.20
N LEU A 535 -7.12 -5.97 4.21
CA LEU A 535 -6.07 -5.81 3.21
C LEU A 535 -6.50 -6.40 1.87
N HIS A 536 -6.07 -5.75 0.79
CA HIS A 536 -6.32 -6.18 -0.60
C HIS A 536 -5.07 -6.77 -1.27
N ASP A 537 -3.91 -6.58 -0.66
CA ASP A 537 -2.61 -6.94 -1.20
C ASP A 537 -1.79 -7.83 -0.28
N GLU A 538 -1.01 -8.75 -0.88
CA GLU A 538 -0.05 -9.54 -0.14
C GLU A 538 1.09 -8.65 0.36
N PRO A 539 1.40 -8.65 1.67
CA PRO A 539 2.52 -7.92 2.21
C PRO A 539 3.85 -8.58 1.87
N TRP A 540 4.93 -7.82 2.03
CA TRP A 540 6.29 -8.31 1.87
C TRP A 540 6.81 -8.93 3.16
N ASP A 541 7.27 -10.18 3.09
CA ASP A 541 7.95 -10.86 4.19
C ASP A 541 9.46 -10.64 4.09
N PHE A 542 9.98 -9.68 4.86
CA PHE A 542 11.41 -9.44 4.96
C PHE A 542 12.17 -10.62 5.56
N ASN A 543 11.54 -11.45 6.40
CA ASN A 543 12.17 -12.58 7.06
C ASN A 543 12.37 -13.77 6.13
N ALA A 544 11.66 -13.82 5.00
CA ALA A 544 11.83 -14.86 3.99
C ALA A 544 13.28 -14.97 3.49
N ARG A 545 14.06 -13.86 3.52
CA ARG A 545 15.49 -13.86 3.19
C ARG A 545 16.34 -14.79 4.05
N TYR A 546 15.86 -15.20 5.22
CA TYR A 546 16.60 -16.05 6.16
C TYR A 546 16.14 -17.51 6.14
N ASN A 547 15.17 -17.87 5.30
CA ASN A 547 14.55 -19.19 5.25
C ASN A 547 15.33 -20.21 4.41
N GLY A 548 16.51 -19.83 3.87
CA GLY A 548 17.35 -20.71 3.03
C GLY A 548 16.93 -20.76 1.56
N ASP A 549 15.94 -19.99 1.14
CA ASP A 549 15.59 -19.78 -0.27
C ASP A 549 16.52 -18.71 -0.88
N THR A 550 17.29 -19.11 -1.90
CA THR A 550 18.24 -18.21 -2.58
C THR A 550 17.54 -17.05 -3.29
N THR A 551 16.36 -17.30 -3.86
CA THR A 551 15.57 -16.26 -4.55
C THR A 551 15.07 -15.21 -3.56
N ALA A 552 14.53 -15.64 -2.43
CA ALA A 552 14.10 -14.72 -1.37
C ALA A 552 15.30 -13.95 -0.77
N TYR A 553 16.46 -14.59 -0.64
CA TYR A 553 17.68 -13.92 -0.19
C TYR A 553 18.12 -12.83 -1.17
N GLU A 554 18.21 -13.11 -2.46
CA GLU A 554 18.61 -12.17 -3.51
C GLU A 554 17.62 -11.01 -3.68
N ASN A 555 16.33 -11.28 -3.48
CA ASN A 555 15.26 -10.27 -3.55
C ASN A 555 15.07 -9.48 -2.25
N GLY A 556 15.81 -9.80 -1.18
CA GLY A 556 15.68 -9.14 0.11
C GLY A 556 14.39 -9.46 0.86
N GLY A 557 13.72 -10.57 0.51
CA GLY A 557 12.46 -11.05 1.04
C GLY A 557 11.62 -11.72 -0.03
N ALA A 558 10.35 -11.95 0.27
CA ALA A 558 9.37 -12.51 -0.67
C ALA A 558 7.97 -11.94 -0.37
N LEU A 559 7.04 -12.06 -1.29
CA LEU A 559 5.61 -11.82 -0.98
C LEU A 559 5.13 -12.87 0.02
N ALA A 560 4.28 -12.47 0.94
CA ALA A 560 3.60 -13.38 1.84
C ALA A 560 2.75 -14.37 1.05
N GLN A 561 2.59 -15.58 1.58
CA GLN A 561 1.81 -16.64 0.91
C GLN A 561 0.30 -16.38 0.92
N ALA A 562 -0.16 -15.49 1.78
CA ALA A 562 -1.56 -15.12 1.91
C ALA A 562 -1.68 -13.70 2.47
N ILE A 563 -2.80 -13.06 2.17
CA ILE A 563 -3.16 -11.78 2.76
C ILE A 563 -3.53 -12.03 4.23
N PRO A 564 -2.89 -11.34 5.19
CA PRO A 564 -3.22 -11.47 6.60
C PRO A 564 -4.66 -11.01 6.88
N GLY A 565 -5.42 -11.85 7.54
CA GLY A 565 -6.79 -11.51 7.94
C GLY A 565 -6.85 -10.40 8.99
N GLY A 566 -8.02 -9.78 9.10
CA GLY A 566 -8.33 -8.73 10.06
C GLY A 566 -8.48 -7.36 9.42
N TYR A 567 -8.66 -6.35 10.28
CA TYR A 567 -8.85 -4.96 9.88
C TYR A 567 -7.58 -4.14 10.14
N TRP A 568 -7.24 -3.31 9.18
CA TRP A 568 -5.97 -2.60 9.09
C TRP A 568 -6.19 -1.12 8.75
N LEU A 569 -5.37 -0.25 9.32
CA LEU A 569 -5.29 1.17 9.00
C LEU A 569 -4.12 1.43 8.06
N ASP A 570 -4.34 2.16 6.99
CA ASP A 570 -3.26 2.62 6.09
C ASP A 570 -2.47 3.74 6.77
N PHE A 571 -1.39 3.36 7.44
CA PHE A 571 -0.51 4.30 8.14
C PHE A 571 0.18 5.24 7.16
N THR A 572 0.64 4.74 6.01
CA THR A 572 1.33 5.56 5.01
C THR A 572 0.44 6.68 4.47
N GLN A 573 -0.84 6.37 4.24
CA GLN A 573 -1.80 7.38 3.82
C GLN A 573 -2.13 8.36 4.95
N GLN A 574 -2.19 7.87 6.19
CA GLN A 574 -2.45 8.72 7.35
C GLN A 574 -1.32 9.73 7.55
N VAL A 575 -0.06 9.31 7.52
CA VAL A 575 1.09 10.23 7.70
C VAL A 575 1.18 11.26 6.57
N ALA A 576 0.80 10.88 5.34
CA ALA A 576 0.77 11.80 4.21
C ALA A 576 -0.26 12.94 4.40
N SER A 577 -1.38 12.71 5.12
CA SER A 577 -2.35 13.76 5.46
C SER A 577 -1.79 14.83 6.41
N TYR A 578 -0.69 14.52 7.09
CA TYR A 578 0.04 15.43 7.98
C TYR A 578 1.37 15.90 7.36
N ASP A 579 1.46 15.87 6.01
CA ASP A 579 2.59 16.33 5.20
C ASP A 579 3.88 15.50 5.32
N TRP A 580 3.86 14.35 6.02
CA TRP A 580 4.99 13.46 6.09
C TRP A 580 5.09 12.57 4.85
N GLN A 581 6.27 12.51 4.28
CA GLN A 581 6.58 11.74 3.08
C GLN A 581 7.42 10.52 3.42
N ARG A 582 7.03 9.37 2.88
CA ARG A 582 7.85 8.15 2.96
C ARG A 582 9.13 8.30 2.18
N GLN A 583 10.19 7.64 2.65
CA GLN A 583 11.50 7.68 2.01
C GLN A 583 11.68 6.49 1.06
N PRO A 584 12.37 6.67 -0.10
CA PRO A 584 12.70 5.57 -0.97
C PRO A 584 13.71 4.63 -0.29
N ALA A 585 13.60 3.33 -0.58
CA ALA A 585 14.61 2.37 -0.21
C ALA A 585 15.95 2.70 -0.93
N LEU A 586 17.07 2.53 -0.24
CA LEU A 586 18.37 2.65 -0.88
C LEU A 586 18.60 1.51 -1.89
N SER A 587 19.42 1.72 -2.89
CA SER A 587 19.71 0.69 -3.93
C SER A 587 20.23 -0.64 -3.35
N THR A 588 20.76 -0.62 -2.13
CA THR A 588 21.30 -1.78 -1.41
C THR A 588 20.27 -2.52 -0.56
N TRP A 589 19.00 -2.14 -0.57
CA TRP A 589 17.98 -2.66 0.36
C TRP A 589 17.79 -4.18 0.29
N ARG A 590 18.02 -4.78 -0.89
CA ARG A 590 17.92 -6.23 -1.02
C ARG A 590 19.01 -6.95 -0.21
N ALA A 591 20.19 -6.37 -0.09
CA ALA A 591 21.30 -6.92 0.67
C ALA A 591 21.31 -6.47 2.14
N SER A 592 20.85 -5.24 2.43
CA SER A 592 20.86 -4.62 3.76
C SER A 592 19.44 -4.27 4.21
N TYR A 593 18.95 -4.91 5.27
CA TYR A 593 17.60 -4.66 5.79
C TYR A 593 17.37 -3.21 6.22
N PRO A 594 18.30 -2.51 6.93
CA PRO A 594 18.12 -1.10 7.25
C PRO A 594 17.94 -0.21 6.02
N ALA A 595 18.59 -0.56 4.90
CA ALA A 595 18.49 0.19 3.65
C ALA A 595 17.09 0.12 2.99
N ALA A 596 16.18 -0.72 3.50
CA ALA A 596 14.79 -0.74 3.05
C ALA A 596 14.03 0.53 3.45
N ARG A 597 14.39 1.20 4.54
CA ARG A 597 13.84 2.48 5.02
C ARG A 597 12.30 2.52 5.08
N PHE A 598 11.66 1.35 5.21
CA PHE A 598 10.20 1.23 5.18
C PHE A 598 9.51 1.93 6.35
N ASN A 599 10.25 2.23 7.40
CA ASN A 599 9.78 2.86 8.63
C ASN A 599 10.17 4.34 8.75
N GLU A 600 10.76 4.96 7.72
CA GLU A 600 11.25 6.35 7.75
C GLU A 600 10.33 7.30 6.99
N TYR A 601 10.01 8.42 7.64
CA TYR A 601 9.15 9.47 7.11
C TYR A 601 9.80 10.82 7.37
N ALA A 602 9.74 11.73 6.38
CA ALA A 602 10.28 13.07 6.50
C ALA A 602 9.25 14.13 6.07
N LEU A 603 9.21 15.26 6.76
CA LEU A 603 8.46 16.45 6.37
C LEU A 603 9.44 17.48 5.81
N THR A 604 9.56 17.48 4.48
CA THR A 604 10.58 18.29 3.80
C THR A 604 10.16 19.72 3.59
N ASP A 605 8.87 20.00 3.52
CA ASP A 605 8.29 21.33 3.24
C ASP A 605 8.90 21.98 1.97
N GLY A 606 9.26 21.14 0.98
CA GLY A 606 9.90 21.57 -0.25
C GLY A 606 11.39 21.94 -0.14
N LEU A 607 12.01 21.78 1.03
CA LEU A 607 13.44 21.99 1.23
C LEU A 607 14.25 20.83 0.62
N ASP A 608 15.42 21.14 0.12
CA ASP A 608 16.46 20.14 -0.06
C ASP A 608 17.17 19.84 1.27
N TRP A 609 17.88 18.72 1.32
CA TRP A 609 18.51 18.25 2.55
C TRP A 609 19.53 19.25 3.13
N ILE A 610 20.34 19.90 2.29
CA ILE A 610 21.33 20.90 2.72
C ILE A 610 20.63 22.12 3.33
N SER A 611 19.57 22.60 2.69
CA SER A 611 18.78 23.73 3.21
C SER A 611 18.16 23.39 4.57
N ALA A 612 17.62 22.20 4.72
CA ALA A 612 17.09 21.75 6.01
C ALA A 612 18.19 21.60 7.09
N MET A 613 19.39 21.12 6.73
CA MET A 613 20.52 21.06 7.64
C MET A 613 20.97 22.47 8.12
N LEU A 614 20.94 23.46 7.23
CA LEU A 614 21.32 24.84 7.56
C LEU A 614 20.34 25.53 8.49
N GLU A 615 19.11 25.02 8.66
CA GLU A 615 18.17 25.50 9.66
C GLU A 615 18.65 25.20 11.09
N LEU A 616 19.36 24.09 11.32
CA LEU A 616 19.87 23.69 12.64
C LEU A 616 21.35 23.98 12.81
N TYR A 617 22.16 23.79 11.78
CA TYR A 617 23.62 23.79 11.87
C TYR A 617 24.25 24.96 11.12
N PRO A 618 25.32 25.60 11.67
CA PRO A 618 26.07 26.57 10.92
C PRO A 618 26.86 25.88 9.78
N PRO A 619 27.11 26.57 8.67
CA PRO A 619 27.80 26.01 7.50
C PRO A 619 29.16 25.38 7.84
N GLU A 620 29.88 25.93 8.81
CA GLU A 620 31.19 25.45 9.24
C GLU A 620 31.17 24.04 9.84
N VAL A 621 30.03 23.64 10.41
CA VAL A 621 29.85 22.29 11.00
C VAL A 621 29.57 21.25 9.91
N LEU A 622 28.99 21.68 8.79
CA LEU A 622 28.63 20.81 7.67
C LEU A 622 29.79 20.55 6.70
N VAL A 623 30.87 21.36 6.79
CA VAL A 623 32.08 21.14 5.99
C VAL A 623 32.85 19.96 6.58
N THR A 624 32.99 18.88 5.83
CA THR A 624 33.89 17.79 6.19
C THR A 624 35.30 18.34 6.31
N PRO A 625 35.99 18.29 7.46
CA PRO A 625 37.37 18.77 7.55
C PRO A 625 38.21 17.96 6.57
N SER A 626 38.85 18.66 5.64
CA SER A 626 39.83 18.04 4.75
C SER A 626 40.82 17.24 5.59
N PRO A 627 41.03 15.94 5.32
CA PRO A 627 41.99 15.17 6.07
C PRO A 627 43.33 15.87 6.05
N ILE A 628 43.85 16.27 7.22
CA ILE A 628 45.20 16.76 7.36
C ILE A 628 46.08 15.55 7.05
N ILE A 629 46.47 15.43 5.77
CA ILE A 629 47.49 14.47 5.36
C ILE A 629 48.74 14.93 6.09
N PRO A 630 49.26 14.23 7.09
CA PRO A 630 50.52 14.62 7.71
C PRO A 630 51.57 14.62 6.61
N PRO A 631 52.44 15.63 6.54
CA PRO A 631 53.45 15.70 5.50
C PRO A 631 54.21 14.37 5.49
N THR A 632 54.22 13.71 4.33
CA THR A 632 54.95 12.48 4.12
C THR A 632 56.40 12.78 4.53
N ARG A 633 56.90 12.14 5.57
CA ARG A 633 58.30 12.25 5.96
C ARG A 633 59.11 11.77 4.76
N THR A 634 59.65 12.72 3.99
CA THR A 634 60.66 12.44 3.00
C THR A 634 61.83 11.82 3.74
N LEU A 635 62.02 10.52 3.63
CA LEU A 635 63.22 9.86 4.15
C LEU A 635 64.40 10.45 3.37
N THR A 636 65.11 11.41 4.00
CA THR A 636 66.39 11.87 3.50
C THR A 636 67.33 10.67 3.43
N PRO A 637 67.91 10.30 2.29
CA PRO A 637 68.80 9.16 2.24
C PRO A 637 70.01 9.45 3.10
N THR A 638 70.14 8.78 4.22
CA THR A 638 71.35 8.80 5.02
C THR A 638 72.46 8.15 4.23
N ALA A 639 73.52 8.92 3.89
CA ALA A 639 74.68 8.41 3.21
C ALA A 639 75.32 7.29 4.04
N ARG A 640 75.17 6.05 3.60
CA ARG A 640 75.90 4.93 4.15
C ARG A 640 77.32 4.96 3.62
N TRP A 641 78.31 5.15 4.51
CA TRP A 641 79.71 4.92 4.26
C TRP A 641 79.90 3.41 4.04
N TYR A 642 80.28 3.05 2.79
CA TYR A 642 80.69 1.69 2.46
C TYR A 642 82.05 1.36 3.08
N GLN A 643 82.08 0.42 4.01
CA GLN A 643 83.30 -0.34 4.29
C GLN A 643 83.31 -1.57 3.43
N SER A 644 84.36 -1.72 2.66
CA SER A 644 84.62 -2.83 1.78
C SER A 644 84.80 -4.13 2.57
N PRO A 645 84.06 -5.23 2.29
CA PRO A 645 84.37 -6.50 2.97
C PRO A 645 85.42 -7.28 2.18
N THR A 646 86.32 -7.86 2.95
CA THR A 646 87.34 -8.83 2.55
C THR A 646 86.73 -10.07 1.92
N PRO A 647 87.26 -10.67 0.86
CA PRO A 647 86.64 -11.81 0.22
C PRO A 647 86.87 -13.12 1.01
N THR A 648 85.79 -13.75 1.40
CA THR A 648 85.79 -15.09 1.97
C THR A 648 85.37 -16.10 0.93
N VAL A 649 86.16 -17.15 0.74
CA VAL A 649 85.97 -18.23 -0.27
C VAL A 649 84.75 -19.06 0.14
N THR A 650 83.81 -19.25 -0.78
CA THR A 650 82.60 -20.05 -0.60
C THR A 650 82.69 -21.38 -1.37
N PRO A 651 82.30 -22.52 -0.82
CA PRO A 651 82.13 -23.72 -1.58
C PRO A 651 80.80 -23.79 -2.34
N THR A 652 80.88 -24.34 -3.53
CA THR A 652 79.83 -24.50 -4.54
C THR A 652 78.70 -25.41 -4.07
N PRO A 653 77.45 -25.02 -4.17
CA PRO A 653 76.34 -25.98 -4.01
C PRO A 653 75.84 -26.49 -5.36
N ARG A 654 75.40 -27.70 -5.30
CA ARG A 654 74.80 -28.60 -6.30
C ARG A 654 73.47 -28.05 -6.88
N PRO A 655 73.13 -28.26 -8.16
CA PRO A 655 71.91 -27.72 -8.77
C PRO A 655 70.65 -28.44 -8.35
N THR A 656 69.63 -27.64 -8.01
CA THR A 656 68.27 -28.07 -7.75
C THR A 656 67.39 -27.69 -8.94
N LEU A 657 66.57 -28.63 -9.40
CA LEU A 657 65.66 -28.51 -10.54
C LEU A 657 64.54 -27.49 -10.24
N THR A 658 64.31 -26.54 -11.11
CA THR A 658 63.22 -25.57 -11.08
C THR A 658 62.06 -26.05 -11.94
N PRO A 659 60.79 -25.99 -11.51
CA PRO A 659 59.65 -26.27 -12.37
C PRO A 659 59.34 -25.06 -13.27
N ILE A 660 59.05 -25.32 -14.52
CA ILE A 660 58.69 -24.35 -15.57
C ILE A 660 57.21 -24.01 -15.45
N ILE A 661 56.89 -22.74 -15.30
CA ILE A 661 55.52 -22.19 -15.45
C ILE A 661 55.44 -21.58 -16.85
N PRO A 662 54.48 -21.91 -17.71
CA PRO A 662 54.36 -21.28 -19.01
C PRO A 662 53.63 -19.95 -18.88
N THR A 663 54.24 -18.94 -19.45
CA THR A 663 53.69 -17.56 -19.60
C THR A 663 52.78 -17.51 -20.84
N LEU A 664 51.59 -17.03 -20.65
CA LEU A 664 50.65 -16.73 -21.75
C LEU A 664 51.02 -15.38 -22.37
N THR A 665 51.30 -15.37 -23.66
CA THR A 665 51.46 -14.21 -24.50
C THR A 665 50.24 -14.05 -25.38
N ALA A 666 49.74 -12.85 -25.47
CA ALA A 666 48.55 -12.45 -26.22
C ALA A 666 48.81 -12.18 -27.70
N SER A 667 47.78 -12.54 -28.49
CA SER A 667 47.32 -11.91 -29.78
C SER A 667 48.21 -12.03 -31.02
N PRO A 668 47.69 -12.09 -32.27
CA PRO A 668 46.65 -11.19 -32.79
C PRO A 668 45.57 -11.87 -33.71
N THR A 669 44.57 -11.05 -33.99
CA THR A 669 43.52 -11.01 -35.02
C THR A 669 43.89 -11.62 -36.38
N ASP A 670 42.96 -12.38 -37.01
CA ASP A 670 42.46 -12.09 -38.37
C ASP A 670 41.37 -13.07 -38.84
N THR A 671 40.29 -12.48 -39.26
CA THR A 671 39.40 -12.68 -40.40
C THR A 671 39.51 -14.03 -41.19
N ASN A 672 38.36 -14.73 -41.34
CA ASN A 672 37.73 -15.08 -42.62
C ASN A 672 36.64 -16.18 -42.45
N THR A 673 35.47 -15.85 -42.92
CA THR A 673 34.38 -16.76 -43.36
C THR A 673 34.87 -17.55 -44.61
N PRO A 674 34.43 -18.85 -44.87
CA PRO A 674 33.21 -19.05 -45.58
C PRO A 674 32.38 -20.32 -45.29
N THR A 675 31.06 -20.19 -45.40
CA THR A 675 30.08 -20.93 -46.24
C THR A 675 30.07 -22.47 -46.35
N SER A 676 28.86 -23.00 -46.05
CA SER A 676 28.12 -24.15 -46.63
C SER A 676 28.65 -25.57 -46.29
N THR A 677 27.81 -26.54 -45.95
CA THR A 677 26.72 -27.16 -46.71
C THR A 677 26.04 -28.26 -45.88
N LEU A 678 24.73 -28.30 -45.93
CA LEU A 678 23.80 -29.45 -46.01
C LEU A 678 24.25 -30.87 -45.53
N SER A 679 23.44 -31.47 -44.63
CA SER A 679 22.77 -32.73 -45.00
C SER A 679 21.83 -33.23 -43.87
N ALA A 680 20.56 -33.29 -44.18
CA ALA A 680 19.57 -34.36 -44.14
C ALA A 680 19.25 -35.11 -42.84
N SER A 681 17.99 -34.93 -42.51
CA SER A 681 17.05 -35.81 -41.80
C SER A 681 17.14 -37.32 -42.18
N PRO A 682 16.67 -38.28 -41.34
CA PRO A 682 15.26 -38.63 -41.49
C PRO A 682 14.46 -38.93 -40.21
N ASN A 683 13.19 -38.60 -40.30
CA ASN A 683 12.05 -39.15 -39.58
C ASN A 683 11.82 -40.63 -39.95
N PRO A 684 11.19 -41.48 -39.09
CA PRO A 684 9.81 -41.84 -39.43
C PRO A 684 8.85 -41.99 -38.26
N SER A 685 7.65 -41.57 -38.47
CA SER A 685 6.39 -42.13 -37.94
C SER A 685 6.15 -43.54 -38.45
N PRO A 686 5.32 -44.41 -37.77
CA PRO A 686 3.90 -44.36 -37.97
C PRO A 686 3.00 -44.77 -36.78
N THR A 687 1.79 -44.29 -36.85
CA THR A 687 0.54 -44.80 -36.24
C THR A 687 0.20 -46.23 -36.68
N PRO A 688 -0.61 -47.03 -35.90
CA PRO A 688 -2.06 -47.04 -36.16
C PRO A 688 -2.99 -47.22 -34.92
N ARG A 689 -4.22 -46.76 -35.11
CA ARG A 689 -5.46 -47.07 -34.39
C ARG A 689 -5.98 -48.49 -34.77
N PRO A 690 -6.76 -49.18 -33.88
CA PRO A 690 -8.19 -49.37 -34.13
C PRO A 690 -9.09 -49.27 -32.86
N SER A 691 -10.13 -48.69 -32.99
CA SER A 691 -11.62 -48.85 -32.96
C SER A 691 -12.25 -49.99 -32.17
N GLN A 692 -13.43 -49.60 -31.65
CA GLN A 692 -14.68 -50.28 -31.31
C GLN A 692 -14.86 -50.63 -29.83
N SER A 693 -15.83 -50.00 -29.19
CA SER A 693 -17.29 -50.25 -29.18
C SER A 693 -17.74 -51.01 -27.92
N SER A 694 -18.47 -50.40 -27.07
CA SER A 694 -19.74 -50.90 -26.53
C SER A 694 -20.38 -49.92 -25.54
N THR A 695 -21.60 -49.50 -25.83
CA THR A 695 -22.58 -48.82 -25.02
C THR A 695 -23.14 -49.75 -23.94
N PRO A 696 -23.55 -49.26 -22.77
CA PRO A 696 -24.89 -49.55 -22.31
C PRO A 696 -25.67 -48.33 -21.79
N THR A 697 -26.84 -48.24 -22.33
CA THR A 697 -28.20 -47.87 -21.85
C THR A 697 -28.34 -47.00 -20.59
N ARG A 698 -28.99 -45.87 -20.84
CA ARG A 698 -29.64 -44.89 -19.97
C ARG A 698 -30.86 -45.47 -19.24
N PRO A 699 -31.18 -45.09 -18.01
CA PRO A 699 -32.56 -44.99 -17.51
C PRO A 699 -33.03 -43.53 -17.50
N THR A 700 -34.24 -43.35 -17.94
CA THR A 700 -35.08 -42.17 -18.07
C THR A 700 -35.39 -41.50 -16.71
N PRO A 701 -35.44 -40.16 -16.60
CA PRO A 701 -35.96 -39.45 -15.44
C PRO A 701 -37.48 -39.30 -15.55
N SER A 702 -38.12 -39.54 -14.42
CA SER A 702 -39.55 -39.34 -14.19
C SER A 702 -39.86 -37.85 -14.10
N THR A 703 -40.89 -37.44 -14.85
CA THR A 703 -41.50 -36.12 -14.90
C THR A 703 -42.22 -35.86 -13.56
N ILE A 704 -41.86 -34.82 -12.84
CA ILE A 704 -42.67 -34.25 -11.75
C ILE A 704 -43.43 -33.05 -12.30
N VAL A 705 -44.74 -33.13 -12.23
CA VAL A 705 -45.71 -32.09 -12.60
C VAL A 705 -45.81 -31.08 -11.45
N PRO A 706 -45.74 -29.74 -11.67
CA PRO A 706 -45.98 -28.76 -10.62
C PRO A 706 -47.50 -28.62 -10.33
N PRO A 707 -47.84 -28.31 -9.03
CA PRO A 707 -49.26 -28.12 -8.66
C PRO A 707 -49.75 -26.72 -9.09
N THR A 708 -50.96 -26.68 -9.56
CA THR A 708 -51.77 -25.53 -9.92
C THR A 708 -52.11 -24.66 -8.69
N PRO A 709 -52.16 -23.31 -8.79
CA PRO A 709 -52.54 -22.44 -7.69
C PRO A 709 -54.07 -22.49 -7.45
N SER A 710 -54.48 -22.72 -6.21
CA SER A 710 -55.85 -22.62 -5.79
C SER A 710 -56.23 -21.16 -5.51
N VAL A 711 -57.35 -20.77 -6.09
CA VAL A 711 -58.06 -19.49 -5.91
C VAL A 711 -58.77 -19.51 -4.56
N THR A 712 -58.51 -18.52 -3.70
CA THR A 712 -59.29 -18.28 -2.48
C THR A 712 -60.25 -17.10 -2.67
N PRO A 713 -61.51 -17.20 -2.27
CA PRO A 713 -62.47 -16.11 -2.51
C PRO A 713 -62.41 -15.03 -1.39
N THR A 714 -62.63 -13.79 -1.82
CA THR A 714 -62.79 -12.58 -1.05
C THR A 714 -64.10 -12.57 -0.25
N PRO A 715 -64.16 -12.09 1.00
CA PRO A 715 -65.38 -11.62 1.62
C PRO A 715 -65.44 -10.08 1.58
N GLY A 716 -66.48 -9.51 1.01
CA GLY A 716 -67.02 -8.21 1.32
C GLY A 716 -68.22 -8.30 2.27
N PRO A 717 -68.81 -7.20 2.69
CA PRO A 717 -68.56 -5.80 2.41
C PRO A 717 -67.81 -5.07 3.52
#